data_f8060882c293c205533038b27b0d5390
#
_entry.id   f8060882c293c205533038b27b0d5390
#
_cell.length_a   1.000
_cell.length_b   1.000
_cell.length_c   1.000
_cell.angle_alpha   90.00
_cell.angle_beta   90.00
_cell.angle_gamma   90.00
#
_symmetry.space_group_name_H-M   'P 1'
#
loop_
_entity.id
_entity.type
_entity.pdbx_description
1 polymer ?
#
loop_
_entity_poly.entity_id
_entity_poly.type
_entity_poly.pdbx_seq_one_letter_code
_entity_poly.pdbx_strand_id
1 'polypeptide(L)'
;MHTSLQRRQRHRRNGAARRGRGGGAARRAALAIPLLLFTSLLVLGSVGFVGVVSAYAYYSRDLPDPARAFEGLEFEQPSVVWDRTGTVELARFGALRRELLTFDQIPPEMIDATTAIEDGNFWTNPGFDAGAVISAALDTISGRPRGASTITQQLVRAKLLPAWAFEGTIYDRKIREIIQSIRLTEAFPGDEGKKQIIEAYLNQNFYGNQSYGVKAAAIGYFSTGLPDLSLAQYAILAAIPQSPTEFDLMRNAVAECLIVVADEAGEECPADQVKLVVPATSEIVQRRNRVLEFMKTRSVLSGDRHTLAEYEAAKKEEVVLNPPVSPRWKAPHFVDRIREQLSLLLCGPESEGVCEAVDTGGYRVVTTLDWDMQQIVEKWIFAAGRAQLAKDTNGDGSRNDEIDAILKRIGIPKSQWGWVRGLKGYNIHNAAGAVIDYRTGEVLASAGSAGYYLNATDKGRLAPQHDVMFDAYRQPGSSIKPLNYITGLDDRTMTASTMFMDVVTEFQKGWAPKDADPYERGPVRLRPALQFSLNIPSIKAGYINGHEHLFSQFQKWGLELHPEAFPSPAMAIGTIEIHMLDLLEAYGGIANGGVLMPRQVIREIYDNEGNLVYPGEGDEPIGTRVASEQAAWLISDILEGNTLRSVNAYWATWSISDGGKRRPAAYKTGTTDENKDIDAFGYLAPPDDPDVPALAVGVWMGNSNGDPIRPITSVASSAGLWSNIMSEVSKGLPITDFERSKGLTRVEVDAFSGLLPGPGTARTVQEWFIEGTEPTRRSDIHVEKQIDEATGLLWQDGCAGPAISEYFLDFSGVEPAFPQWQRFTQGWASRAAKGPGVRGGPKRTSTSYFFDGYLVPFGRTWGGTFAPTEVCTSVPQPCPPGNGNGGNPFETPAVPCFTPEPTPPATDQPQPSNGGGGGGGGKPTPTPTITPAPPPPTPSPAPGLFLPLLLPAAAFALSRRHRPRR
;
A
#
# COMPACT_ATOMS: atom_id res chain seq x y z
N MET A 1 73.46 -24.21 13.73
CA MET A 1 74.90 -24.45 13.57
C MET A 1 75.59 -23.33 14.35
N HIS A 2 76.07 -23.63 15.49
CA HIS A 2 77.43 -23.78 15.91
C HIS A 2 78.22 -22.49 15.83
N THR A 3 78.82 -21.95 16.77
CA THR A 3 79.51 -22.30 18.02
C THR A 3 80.39 -21.09 18.32
N SER A 4 80.37 -20.58 19.45
CA SER A 4 81.09 -20.87 20.69
C SER A 4 82.43 -20.17 20.82
N LEU A 5 82.56 -19.60 22.01
CA LEU A 5 83.67 -19.77 22.96
C LEU A 5 84.87 -18.83 22.78
N GLN A 6 85.36 -18.22 23.72
CA GLN A 6 85.82 -18.32 25.10
C GLN A 6 87.00 -17.38 25.28
N ARG A 7 86.98 -16.62 26.35
CA ARG A 7 87.81 -16.73 27.56
C ARG A 7 89.31 -16.35 27.45
N ARG A 8 89.75 -15.47 28.26
CA ARG A 8 90.60 -15.55 29.48
C ARG A 8 91.40 -14.27 29.66
N GLN A 9 91.37 -13.65 30.80
CA GLN A 9 91.97 -13.73 32.10
C GLN A 9 93.36 -13.19 32.22
N ARG A 10 93.55 -12.29 33.21
CA ARG A 10 94.61 -12.16 34.22
C ARG A 10 95.86 -11.36 33.80
N HIS A 11 96.43 -10.46 34.55
CA HIS A 11 96.86 -10.26 35.94
C HIS A 11 97.34 -8.89 36.13
N ARG A 12 96.99 -8.27 37.30
CA ARG A 12 97.82 -7.84 38.45
C ARG A 12 99.15 -7.09 38.15
N ARG A 13 99.45 -5.91 38.67
CA ARG A 13 99.84 -5.57 40.04
C ARG A 13 100.28 -4.12 40.13
N ASN A 14 99.84 -3.47 41.20
CA ASN A 14 100.59 -2.63 42.15
C ASN A 14 101.46 -1.44 41.70
N GLY A 15 101.16 -0.31 42.26
CA GLY A 15 102.21 0.66 42.76
C GLY A 15 101.75 2.09 42.95
N ALA A 16 101.33 2.40 44.13
CA ALA A 16 101.54 3.56 44.98
C ALA A 16 101.64 4.95 44.37
N ALA A 17 100.73 5.84 44.79
CA ALA A 17 100.90 7.12 45.39
C ALA A 17 101.63 8.29 44.63
N ARG A 18 100.89 9.41 44.39
CA ARG A 18 101.03 10.70 45.08
C ARG A 18 100.13 11.80 44.53
N ARG A 19 99.46 12.47 45.46
CA ARG A 19 98.87 13.79 45.53
C ARG A 19 99.12 14.76 44.34
N GLY A 20 98.10 15.40 43.94
CA GLY A 20 98.22 16.69 43.30
C GLY A 20 96.95 17.21 42.62
N ARG A 21 96.18 18.03 43.36
CA ARG A 21 95.30 19.10 42.88
C ARG A 21 94.08 18.75 41.95
N GLY A 22 92.91 18.54 42.55
CA GLY A 22 91.64 18.68 41.92
C GLY A 22 91.32 20.08 41.49
N GLY A 23 90.54 20.16 40.36
CA GLY A 23 89.95 21.40 39.86
C GLY A 23 89.38 21.34 38.46
N GLY A 24 89.69 20.28 37.71
CA GLY A 24 89.22 20.23 36.26
C GLY A 24 88.07 19.32 35.88
N ALA A 25 87.82 18.30 36.67
CA ALA A 25 86.81 17.26 36.29
C ALA A 25 85.40 17.69 36.63
N ALA A 26 85.19 18.34 37.78
CA ALA A 26 83.81 18.82 38.15
C ALA A 26 83.34 19.96 37.26
N ARG A 27 84.30 20.87 36.81
CA ARG A 27 83.89 21.89 35.86
C ARG A 27 83.65 21.42 34.46
N ARG A 28 84.25 20.30 34.00
CA ARG A 28 83.96 19.66 32.70
C ARG A 28 82.69 18.83 32.75
N ALA A 29 82.40 18.20 33.86
CA ALA A 29 81.11 17.54 34.05
C ALA A 29 79.93 18.51 34.20
N ALA A 30 80.13 19.65 34.84
CA ALA A 30 79.09 20.67 35.00
C ALA A 30 78.73 21.40 33.67
N LEU A 31 79.55 21.37 32.65
CA LEU A 31 79.30 21.88 31.32
C LEU A 31 78.91 20.77 30.34
N ALA A 32 79.34 19.53 30.52
CA ALA A 32 79.02 18.40 29.62
C ALA A 32 77.61 17.88 29.78
N ILE A 33 77.04 17.86 31.03
CA ILE A 33 75.71 17.40 31.30
C ILE A 33 74.65 18.34 30.64
N PRO A 34 74.70 19.70 30.82
CA PRO A 34 73.73 20.58 30.09
C PRO A 34 73.98 20.54 28.61
N LEU A 35 75.16 20.41 28.09
CA LEU A 35 75.43 20.26 26.66
C LEU A 35 74.85 18.92 26.08
N LEU A 36 74.98 17.82 26.78
CA LEU A 36 74.44 16.55 26.43
C LEU A 36 72.89 16.56 26.50
N LEU A 37 72.31 17.19 27.52
CA LEU A 37 70.90 17.42 27.61
C LEU A 37 70.35 18.28 26.44
N PHE A 38 71.08 19.37 26.14
CA PHE A 38 70.76 20.26 25.04
C PHE A 38 70.90 19.57 23.67
N THR A 39 71.96 18.83 23.43
CA THR A 39 72.16 18.02 22.22
C THR A 39 71.14 16.88 22.12
N SER A 40 70.82 16.20 23.21
CA SER A 40 69.80 15.22 23.24
C SER A 40 68.38 15.81 22.95
N LEU A 41 68.10 16.98 23.49
CA LEU A 41 66.88 17.74 23.24
C LEU A 41 66.82 18.24 21.79
N LEU A 42 67.93 18.66 21.21
CA LEU A 42 68.09 19.06 19.82
C LEU A 42 67.89 17.82 18.89
N VAL A 43 68.50 16.67 19.23
CA VAL A 43 68.33 15.45 18.44
C VAL A 43 66.88 14.92 18.54
N LEU A 44 66.30 14.89 19.72
CA LEU A 44 64.89 14.52 19.92
C LEU A 44 63.97 15.50 19.20
N GLY A 45 64.22 16.79 19.23
CA GLY A 45 63.52 17.81 18.50
C GLY A 45 63.62 17.61 16.98
N SER A 46 64.83 17.32 16.48
CA SER A 46 65.10 17.05 15.08
C SER A 46 64.40 15.78 14.58
N VAL A 47 64.46 14.71 15.36
CA VAL A 47 63.73 13.45 15.04
C VAL A 47 62.22 13.66 15.07
N GLY A 48 61.71 14.41 16.05
CA GLY A 48 60.31 14.82 16.12
C GLY A 48 59.89 15.66 14.92
N PHE A 49 60.72 16.64 14.53
CA PHE A 49 60.50 17.48 13.37
C PHE A 49 60.48 16.70 12.06
N VAL A 50 61.45 15.82 11.84
CA VAL A 50 61.50 14.92 10.66
C VAL A 50 60.29 14.00 10.66
N GLY A 51 59.87 13.49 11.82
CA GLY A 51 58.65 12.69 11.95
C GLY A 51 57.38 13.43 11.53
N VAL A 52 57.21 14.66 11.98
CA VAL A 52 56.07 15.53 11.66
C VAL A 52 56.08 15.88 10.17
N VAL A 53 57.20 16.25 9.60
CA VAL A 53 57.35 16.58 8.16
C VAL A 53 57.04 15.34 7.31
N SER A 54 57.54 14.18 7.71
CA SER A 54 57.29 12.93 6.98
C SER A 54 55.82 12.54 7.06
N ALA A 55 55.17 12.68 8.22
CA ALA A 55 53.74 12.44 8.38
C ALA A 55 52.92 13.44 7.54
N TYR A 56 53.28 14.71 7.56
CA TYR A 56 52.65 15.73 6.73
C TYR A 56 52.77 15.37 5.23
N ALA A 57 53.94 15.06 4.75
CA ALA A 57 54.19 14.68 3.36
C ALA A 57 53.40 13.42 2.95
N TYR A 58 53.33 12.45 3.86
CA TYR A 58 52.54 11.22 3.61
C TYR A 58 51.04 11.46 3.50
N TYR A 59 50.46 12.16 4.48
CA TYR A 59 49.01 12.39 4.52
C TYR A 59 48.52 13.50 3.56
N SER A 60 49.40 14.39 3.11
CA SER A 60 49.04 15.53 2.24
C SER A 60 49.11 15.22 0.74
N ARG A 61 49.86 14.17 0.33
CA ARG A 61 50.23 13.94 -1.08
C ARG A 61 49.05 13.71 -2.01
N ASP A 62 48.00 13.02 -1.49
CA ASP A 62 46.84 12.62 -2.28
C ASP A 62 45.60 13.50 -2.01
N LEU A 63 45.74 14.55 -1.15
CA LEU A 63 44.64 15.47 -0.84
C LEU A 63 44.50 16.51 -1.96
N PRO A 64 43.22 16.81 -2.38
CA PRO A 64 42.96 17.80 -3.40
C PRO A 64 43.44 19.19 -3.00
N ASP A 65 43.60 20.09 -3.97
CA ASP A 65 43.85 21.51 -3.72
C ASP A 65 42.63 22.12 -3.01
N PRO A 66 42.79 22.60 -1.76
CA PRO A 66 41.64 23.10 -0.99
C PRO A 66 41.04 24.38 -1.57
N ALA A 67 41.84 25.22 -2.25
CA ALA A 67 41.33 26.45 -2.87
C ALA A 67 40.36 26.12 -4.01
N ARG A 68 40.77 25.22 -4.91
CA ARG A 68 39.91 24.79 -6.03
C ARG A 68 38.66 24.07 -5.55
N ALA A 69 38.83 23.19 -4.54
CA ALA A 69 37.67 22.48 -3.99
C ALA A 69 36.70 23.42 -3.26
N PHE A 70 37.18 24.48 -2.67
CA PHE A 70 36.38 25.49 -1.99
C PHE A 70 35.66 26.43 -2.98
N GLU A 71 36.39 26.90 -4.01
CA GLU A 71 35.82 27.76 -5.08
C GLU A 71 34.79 26.99 -5.95
N GLY A 72 34.95 25.68 -6.08
CA GLY A 72 34.04 24.78 -6.79
C GLY A 72 32.98 24.15 -5.91
N LEU A 73 32.67 24.71 -4.74
CA LEU A 73 31.56 24.25 -3.91
C LEU A 73 30.24 24.48 -4.64
N GLU A 74 29.79 23.46 -5.35
CA GLU A 74 28.46 23.46 -5.90
C GLU A 74 27.44 23.31 -4.77
N PHE A 75 26.43 24.16 -4.80
CA PHE A 75 25.38 24.14 -3.81
C PHE A 75 24.30 23.14 -4.25
N GLU A 76 24.04 22.20 -3.38
CA GLU A 76 22.95 21.25 -3.53
C GLU A 76 21.64 21.97 -3.85
N GLN A 77 20.92 21.49 -4.86
CA GLN A 77 19.62 22.02 -5.24
C GLN A 77 18.54 21.01 -4.89
N PRO A 78 17.34 21.45 -4.46
CA PRO A 78 16.23 20.55 -4.21
C PRO A 78 15.76 19.93 -5.52
N SER A 79 15.49 18.63 -5.52
CA SER A 79 14.82 17.98 -6.65
C SER A 79 13.35 18.36 -6.69
N VAL A 80 12.82 18.58 -7.88
CA VAL A 80 11.44 19.03 -8.09
C VAL A 80 10.66 18.00 -8.90
N VAL A 81 9.53 17.61 -8.35
CA VAL A 81 8.62 16.60 -8.92
C VAL A 81 7.46 17.31 -9.61
N TRP A 82 7.25 16.97 -10.87
CA TRP A 82 6.25 17.55 -11.74
C TRP A 82 5.21 16.51 -12.17
N ASP A 83 4.01 16.98 -12.51
CA ASP A 83 3.01 16.17 -13.20
C ASP A 83 3.50 15.71 -14.59
N ARG A 84 2.72 14.87 -15.26
CA ARG A 84 3.07 14.33 -16.59
C ARG A 84 3.28 15.39 -17.67
N THR A 85 2.74 16.59 -17.48
CA THR A 85 2.90 17.72 -18.43
C THR A 85 4.17 18.53 -18.16
N GLY A 86 4.81 18.31 -17.01
CA GLY A 86 5.95 19.08 -16.54
C GLY A 86 5.62 20.54 -16.18
N THR A 87 4.34 20.86 -15.97
CA THR A 87 3.86 22.22 -15.68
C THR A 87 3.33 22.40 -14.26
N VAL A 88 2.83 21.36 -13.63
CA VAL A 88 2.31 21.40 -12.26
C VAL A 88 3.35 20.82 -11.30
N GLU A 89 3.96 21.66 -10.46
CA GLU A 89 4.80 21.18 -9.36
C GLU A 89 3.96 20.40 -8.36
N LEU A 90 4.31 19.13 -8.13
CA LEU A 90 3.69 18.23 -7.17
C LEU A 90 4.38 18.30 -5.82
N ALA A 91 5.71 18.29 -5.84
CA ALA A 91 6.52 18.30 -4.63
C ALA A 91 7.92 18.85 -4.91
N ARG A 92 8.60 19.17 -3.83
CA ARG A 92 10.00 19.55 -3.83
C ARG A 92 10.70 18.75 -2.73
N PHE A 93 11.76 18.01 -3.08
CA PHE A 93 12.57 17.24 -2.15
C PHE A 93 13.79 18.07 -1.75
N GLY A 94 14.21 17.95 -0.51
CA GLY A 94 15.32 18.71 0.05
C GLY A 94 14.88 19.93 0.84
N ALA A 95 15.86 20.71 1.35
CA ALA A 95 15.61 21.86 2.19
C ALA A 95 14.74 22.90 1.45
N LEU A 96 13.67 23.29 2.08
CA LEU A 96 12.61 24.15 1.54
C LEU A 96 13.09 25.47 0.93
N ARG A 97 14.26 26.00 1.34
CA ARG A 97 14.86 27.22 0.80
C ARG A 97 16.34 27.26 1.13
N ARG A 98 17.18 26.69 0.33
CA ARG A 98 18.60 26.98 0.40
C ARG A 98 18.86 28.30 -0.29
N GLU A 99 18.83 29.38 0.45
CA GLU A 99 19.28 30.68 -0.01
C GLU A 99 20.66 30.95 0.62
N LEU A 100 21.64 31.14 -0.25
CA LEU A 100 22.99 31.50 0.17
C LEU A 100 23.01 32.91 0.73
N LEU A 101 23.68 33.04 1.83
CA LEU A 101 23.97 34.34 2.44
C LEU A 101 25.43 34.69 2.21
N THR A 102 25.70 35.90 1.78
CA THR A 102 27.03 36.49 1.89
C THR A 102 27.32 36.85 3.34
N PHE A 103 28.58 36.95 3.70
CA PHE A 103 29.01 37.29 5.06
C PHE A 103 28.29 38.54 5.62
N ASP A 104 28.14 39.58 4.80
CA ASP A 104 27.50 40.85 5.20
C ASP A 104 25.98 40.71 5.44
N GLN A 105 25.37 39.65 4.97
CA GLN A 105 23.96 39.33 5.20
C GLN A 105 23.72 38.50 6.47
N ILE A 106 24.79 37.97 7.08
CA ILE A 106 24.71 37.19 8.30
C ILE A 106 24.86 38.10 9.53
N PRO A 107 23.87 38.13 10.42
CA PRO A 107 23.98 38.93 11.65
C PRO A 107 25.21 38.59 12.48
N PRO A 108 25.94 39.55 13.00
CA PRO A 108 27.11 39.34 13.85
C PRO A 108 26.84 38.44 15.04
N GLU A 109 25.65 38.52 15.61
CA GLU A 109 25.18 37.65 16.73
C GLU A 109 25.18 36.17 16.35
N MET A 110 24.76 35.81 15.12
CA MET A 110 24.78 34.44 14.62
C MET A 110 26.20 33.91 14.46
N ILE A 111 27.10 34.77 13.92
CA ILE A 111 28.50 34.40 13.75
C ILE A 111 29.17 34.20 15.11
N ASP A 112 28.96 35.13 16.04
CA ASP A 112 29.53 35.06 17.39
C ASP A 112 28.95 33.91 18.20
N ALA A 113 27.66 33.58 18.08
CA ALA A 113 27.06 32.42 18.71
C ALA A 113 27.72 31.12 18.21
N THR A 114 27.93 31.02 16.89
CA THR A 114 28.56 29.85 16.26
C THR A 114 30.02 29.72 16.66
N THR A 115 30.81 30.79 16.54
CA THR A 115 32.22 30.74 16.90
C THR A 115 32.43 30.53 18.40
N ALA A 116 31.59 31.12 19.25
CA ALA A 116 31.69 30.98 20.70
C ALA A 116 31.56 29.53 21.17
N ILE A 117 30.66 28.73 20.54
CA ILE A 117 30.42 27.36 20.96
C ILE A 117 31.26 26.32 20.21
N GLU A 118 31.50 26.50 18.92
CA GLU A 118 32.19 25.53 18.08
C GLU A 118 33.72 25.77 18.02
N ASP A 119 34.19 27.05 18.01
CA ASP A 119 35.56 27.39 17.82
C ASP A 119 35.90 28.78 18.41
N GLY A 120 36.09 28.84 19.71
CA GLY A 120 36.32 30.12 20.42
C GLY A 120 37.57 30.91 19.99
N ASN A 121 38.49 30.30 19.26
CA ASN A 121 39.69 30.92 18.69
C ASN A 121 39.63 31.02 17.16
N PHE A 122 38.46 30.92 16.56
CA PHE A 122 38.27 30.87 15.11
C PHE A 122 39.01 31.96 14.35
N TRP A 123 38.93 33.23 14.81
CA TRP A 123 39.52 34.37 14.13
C TRP A 123 41.05 34.39 14.15
N THR A 124 41.67 33.64 15.08
CA THR A 124 43.12 33.67 15.30
C THR A 124 43.83 32.34 15.03
N ASN A 125 43.10 31.22 14.97
CA ASN A 125 43.72 29.91 14.75
C ASN A 125 44.09 29.71 13.27
N PRO A 126 45.11 28.87 12.95
CA PRO A 126 45.53 28.57 11.58
C PRO A 126 44.71 27.42 10.94
N GLY A 127 43.44 27.32 11.25
CA GLY A 127 42.54 26.24 10.79
C GLY A 127 42.41 25.09 11.77
N PHE A 128 43.23 25.00 12.80
CA PHE A 128 43.07 24.05 13.92
C PHE A 128 43.53 24.71 15.22
N ASP A 129 43.03 24.23 16.36
CA ASP A 129 43.42 24.68 17.68
C ASP A 129 44.29 23.63 18.39
N ALA A 130 45.61 23.84 18.38
CA ALA A 130 46.55 22.93 19.01
C ALA A 130 46.36 22.81 20.55
N GLY A 131 45.94 23.90 21.19
CA GLY A 131 45.64 23.90 22.63
C GLY A 131 44.40 23.09 22.96
N ALA A 132 43.36 23.24 22.16
CA ALA A 132 42.12 22.45 22.28
C ALA A 132 42.36 20.94 22.03
N VAL A 133 43.20 20.59 21.04
CA VAL A 133 43.54 19.19 20.74
C VAL A 133 44.27 18.54 21.90
N ILE A 134 45.31 19.24 22.46
CA ILE A 134 46.04 18.72 23.62
C ILE A 134 45.14 18.60 24.86
N SER A 135 44.28 19.58 25.10
CA SER A 135 43.32 19.56 26.20
C SER A 135 42.34 18.40 26.07
N ALA A 136 41.77 18.20 24.87
CA ALA A 136 40.85 17.12 24.60
C ALA A 136 41.49 15.72 24.73
N ALA A 137 42.77 15.58 24.36
CA ALA A 137 43.53 14.36 24.57
C ALA A 137 43.69 14.05 26.07
N LEU A 138 44.02 15.07 26.89
CA LEU A 138 44.12 14.93 28.34
C LEU A 138 42.77 14.63 29.00
N ASP A 139 41.70 15.27 28.54
CA ASP A 139 40.33 15.01 29.02
C ASP A 139 39.90 13.60 28.66
N THR A 140 40.23 13.10 27.47
CA THR A 140 39.93 11.70 27.05
C THR A 140 40.64 10.68 27.93
N ILE A 141 41.93 10.90 28.26
CA ILE A 141 42.70 10.07 29.19
C ILE A 141 42.07 10.10 30.59
N SER A 142 41.46 11.21 30.98
CA SER A 142 40.78 11.39 32.25
C SER A 142 39.34 10.83 32.27
N GLY A 143 38.90 10.17 31.20
CA GLY A 143 37.55 9.58 31.08
C GLY A 143 36.43 10.61 30.79
N ARG A 144 36.76 11.80 30.34
CA ARG A 144 35.84 12.88 29.96
C ARG A 144 36.06 13.32 28.52
N PRO A 145 35.72 12.48 27.52
CA PRO A 145 36.01 12.83 26.14
C PRO A 145 35.30 14.12 25.72
N ARG A 146 36.07 15.05 25.14
CA ARG A 146 35.61 16.35 24.63
C ARG A 146 36.01 16.51 23.16
N GLY A 147 35.12 17.10 22.35
CA GLY A 147 35.43 17.48 20.96
C GLY A 147 36.41 18.65 20.92
N ALA A 148 37.37 18.62 19.98
CA ALA A 148 38.35 19.68 19.74
C ALA A 148 38.44 20.08 18.26
N SER A 149 37.38 19.87 17.48
CA SER A 149 37.36 20.22 16.06
C SER A 149 36.98 21.68 15.89
N THR A 150 37.74 22.38 15.05
CA THR A 150 37.45 23.79 14.66
C THR A 150 36.35 23.85 13.60
N ILE A 151 35.76 25.03 13.37
CA ILE A 151 34.83 25.30 12.27
C ILE A 151 35.46 24.93 10.93
N THR A 152 36.72 25.31 10.68
CA THR A 152 37.43 24.94 9.47
C THR A 152 37.54 23.42 9.27
N GLN A 153 37.86 22.68 10.35
CA GLN A 153 37.92 21.21 10.29
C GLN A 153 36.57 20.57 10.02
N GLN A 154 35.47 21.11 10.55
CA GLN A 154 34.14 20.64 10.30
C GLN A 154 33.73 20.86 8.84
N LEU A 155 34.01 22.06 8.29
CA LEU A 155 33.76 22.37 6.88
C LEU A 155 34.60 21.49 5.94
N VAL A 156 35.89 21.31 6.23
CA VAL A 156 36.80 20.44 5.49
C VAL A 156 36.27 19.00 5.47
N ARG A 157 35.88 18.46 6.62
CA ARG A 157 35.34 17.14 6.75
C ARG A 157 34.06 16.97 5.94
N ALA A 158 33.18 17.97 5.95
CA ALA A 158 31.88 17.88 5.30
C ALA A 158 31.97 17.98 3.75
N LYS A 159 32.93 18.74 3.21
CA LYS A 159 32.89 19.12 1.79
C LYS A 159 34.23 19.05 1.03
N LEU A 160 35.35 19.04 1.72
CA LEU A 160 36.67 19.15 1.06
C LEU A 160 37.55 17.91 1.20
N LEU A 161 37.07 16.88 1.90
CA LEU A 161 37.73 15.60 1.93
C LEU A 161 37.10 14.66 0.92
N PRO A 162 37.88 13.98 0.08
CA PRO A 162 37.37 12.97 -0.85
C PRO A 162 36.88 11.71 -0.09
N ALA A 163 35.97 10.95 -0.67
CA ALA A 163 35.36 9.77 -0.06
C ALA A 163 36.40 8.76 0.48
N TRP A 164 37.46 8.50 -0.25
CA TRP A 164 38.53 7.59 0.21
C TRP A 164 39.24 8.05 1.49
N ALA A 165 39.17 9.34 1.84
CA ALA A 165 39.78 9.86 3.08
C ALA A 165 39.05 9.41 4.35
N PHE A 166 37.81 8.89 4.18
CA PHE A 166 37.02 8.28 5.26
C PHE A 166 37.32 6.79 5.42
N GLU A 167 38.02 6.18 4.47
CA GLU A 167 38.52 4.82 4.59
C GLU A 167 39.74 4.78 5.54
N GLY A 168 39.78 3.80 6.43
CA GLY A 168 40.86 3.65 7.39
C GLY A 168 40.45 3.99 8.84
N THR A 169 41.40 4.46 9.64
CA THR A 169 41.13 4.76 11.05
C THR A 169 40.64 6.18 11.25
N ILE A 170 39.92 6.42 12.37
CA ILE A 170 39.45 7.77 12.76
C ILE A 170 40.68 8.72 12.88
N TYR A 171 41.86 8.22 13.28
CA TYR A 171 43.08 9.02 13.41
C TYR A 171 43.61 9.44 12.04
N ASP A 172 43.61 8.59 11.05
CA ASP A 172 44.05 8.91 9.68
C ASP A 172 43.21 10.03 9.09
N ARG A 173 41.90 9.90 9.22
CA ARG A 173 40.97 10.96 8.80
C ARG A 173 41.25 12.27 9.53
N LYS A 174 41.41 12.20 10.85
CA LYS A 174 41.63 13.41 11.67
C LYS A 174 42.91 14.15 11.31
N ILE A 175 43.98 13.44 10.97
CA ILE A 175 45.22 14.02 10.49
C ILE A 175 44.99 14.71 9.15
N ARG A 176 44.30 14.08 8.22
CA ARG A 176 43.91 14.68 6.91
C ARG A 176 43.04 15.93 7.09
N GLU A 177 42.05 15.88 7.99
CA GLU A 177 41.23 17.06 8.35
C GLU A 177 42.10 18.23 8.79
N ILE A 178 43.05 18.00 9.71
CA ILE A 178 43.95 19.06 10.23
C ILE A 178 44.83 19.60 9.10
N ILE A 179 45.47 18.75 8.31
CA ILE A 179 46.34 19.19 7.20
C ILE A 179 45.55 20.03 6.18
N GLN A 180 44.36 19.54 5.78
CA GLN A 180 43.55 20.24 4.79
C GLN A 180 42.99 21.57 5.33
N SER A 181 42.68 21.63 6.64
CA SER A 181 42.25 22.87 7.30
C SER A 181 43.34 23.93 7.38
N ILE A 182 44.59 23.52 7.63
CA ILE A 182 45.73 24.43 7.58
C ILE A 182 45.93 24.95 6.15
N ARG A 183 45.94 24.07 5.17
CA ARG A 183 46.10 24.42 3.76
C ARG A 183 44.97 25.34 3.27
N LEU A 184 43.70 25.11 3.71
CA LEU A 184 42.58 26.00 3.41
C LEU A 184 42.78 27.39 4.02
N THR A 185 43.17 27.48 5.28
CA THR A 185 43.43 28.79 5.95
C THR A 185 44.63 29.51 5.35
N GLU A 186 45.63 28.77 4.86
CA GLU A 186 46.77 29.37 4.14
C GLU A 186 46.37 29.87 2.75
N ALA A 187 45.44 29.18 2.05
CA ALA A 187 44.94 29.62 0.75
C ALA A 187 44.03 30.85 0.87
N PHE A 188 43.31 30.99 1.97
CA PHE A 188 42.43 32.12 2.28
C PHE A 188 42.91 32.81 3.58
N PRO A 189 43.96 33.63 3.51
CA PRO A 189 44.59 34.20 4.70
C PRO A 189 43.86 35.41 5.24
N GLY A 190 44.04 35.67 6.53
CA GLY A 190 43.55 36.87 7.21
C GLY A 190 42.03 36.84 7.47
N ASP A 191 41.52 38.01 7.87
CA ASP A 191 40.12 38.16 8.27
C ASP A 191 39.15 37.90 7.10
N GLU A 192 39.50 38.27 5.87
CA GLU A 192 38.67 38.05 4.69
C GLU A 192 38.55 36.53 4.38
N GLY A 193 39.64 35.77 4.50
CA GLY A 193 39.58 34.32 4.36
C GLY A 193 38.75 33.66 5.45
N LYS A 194 38.80 34.15 6.69
CA LYS A 194 37.98 33.71 7.79
C LYS A 194 36.50 34.01 7.58
N LYS A 195 36.16 35.16 7.00
CA LYS A 195 34.80 35.50 6.62
C LYS A 195 34.25 34.52 5.59
N GLN A 196 35.00 34.19 4.54
CA GLN A 196 34.61 33.22 3.53
C GLN A 196 34.40 31.82 4.13
N ILE A 197 35.27 31.39 5.04
CA ILE A 197 35.16 30.08 5.69
C ILE A 197 33.90 29.98 6.56
N ILE A 198 33.58 31.01 7.37
CA ILE A 198 32.38 30.99 8.23
C ILE A 198 31.11 31.15 7.43
N GLU A 199 31.15 31.94 6.35
CA GLU A 199 30.04 32.06 5.39
C GLU A 199 29.68 30.66 4.79
N ALA A 200 30.69 29.97 4.25
CA ALA A 200 30.51 28.64 3.71
C ALA A 200 30.00 27.64 4.77
N TYR A 201 30.53 27.70 5.99
CA TYR A 201 30.12 26.88 7.11
C TYR A 201 28.64 27.06 7.46
N LEU A 202 28.19 28.29 7.62
CA LEU A 202 26.81 28.62 8.00
C LEU A 202 25.79 28.32 6.88
N ASN A 203 26.22 28.37 5.62
CA ASN A 203 25.42 28.00 4.47
C ASN A 203 25.32 26.48 4.23
N GLN A 204 26.31 25.71 4.71
CA GLN A 204 26.41 24.27 4.44
C GLN A 204 25.88 23.38 5.56
N ASN A 205 25.90 23.81 6.81
CA ASN A 205 25.56 22.97 7.92
C ASN A 205 24.09 22.52 7.87
N PHE A 206 23.87 21.27 8.27
CA PHE A 206 22.55 20.73 8.53
C PHE A 206 22.09 21.11 9.93
N TYR A 207 20.87 21.63 10.04
CA TYR A 207 20.28 22.14 11.29
C TYR A 207 19.08 21.30 11.77
N GLY A 208 18.88 20.07 11.27
CA GLY A 208 17.67 19.30 11.54
C GLY A 208 16.47 19.79 10.72
N ASN A 209 15.31 19.13 10.87
CA ASN A 209 14.05 19.48 10.21
C ASN A 209 14.24 19.86 8.72
N GLN A 210 15.02 19.06 7.98
CA GLN A 210 15.34 19.25 6.57
C GLN A 210 15.93 20.64 6.22
N SER A 211 16.56 21.32 7.17
CA SER A 211 17.10 22.66 7.00
C SER A 211 18.62 22.63 6.81
N TYR A 212 19.08 22.85 5.58
CA TYR A 212 20.48 23.08 5.25
C TYR A 212 20.75 24.59 5.11
N GLY A 213 21.75 25.05 5.85
CA GLY A 213 22.07 26.48 5.99
C GLY A 213 21.23 27.17 7.07
N VAL A 214 21.86 28.15 7.72
CA VAL A 214 21.29 28.85 8.88
C VAL A 214 20.03 29.67 8.54
N LYS A 215 19.92 30.20 7.31
CA LYS A 215 18.73 30.93 6.86
C LYS A 215 17.54 29.98 6.75
N ALA A 216 17.73 28.78 6.16
CA ALA A 216 16.70 27.76 6.08
C ALA A 216 16.22 27.33 7.48
N ALA A 217 17.15 27.19 8.42
CA ALA A 217 16.84 26.85 9.81
C ALA A 217 16.04 27.96 10.52
N ALA A 218 16.39 29.22 10.35
CA ALA A 218 15.65 30.35 10.91
C ALA A 218 14.19 30.36 10.43
N ILE A 219 14.00 30.21 9.12
CA ILE A 219 12.68 30.14 8.53
C ILE A 219 11.97 28.85 8.96
N GLY A 220 12.66 27.70 8.92
CA GLY A 220 12.08 26.38 9.18
C GLY A 220 11.59 26.19 10.62
N TYR A 221 12.21 26.85 11.59
CA TYR A 221 11.83 26.74 13.00
C TYR A 221 10.96 27.92 13.48
N PHE A 222 11.23 29.13 12.96
CA PHE A 222 10.67 30.34 13.54
C PHE A 222 9.80 31.15 12.56
N SER A 223 9.74 30.79 11.27
CA SER A 223 9.12 31.59 10.19
C SER A 223 9.63 33.04 10.13
N THR A 224 10.90 33.27 10.52
CA THR A 224 11.49 34.58 10.70
C THR A 224 12.81 34.66 9.97
N GLY A 225 13.10 35.77 9.35
CA GLY A 225 14.41 36.04 8.74
C GLY A 225 15.51 36.13 9.79
N LEU A 226 16.77 35.83 9.40
CA LEU A 226 17.89 35.89 10.32
C LEU A 226 18.05 37.24 11.05
N PRO A 227 17.87 38.43 10.39
CA PRO A 227 18.03 39.69 11.07
C PRO A 227 17.04 39.97 12.19
N ASP A 228 15.89 39.27 12.18
CA ASP A 228 14.78 39.47 13.10
C ASP A 228 14.76 38.49 14.27
N LEU A 229 15.75 37.62 14.36
CA LEU A 229 15.86 36.61 15.41
C LEU A 229 16.27 37.25 16.76
N SER A 230 15.78 36.69 17.86
CA SER A 230 16.23 37.02 19.19
C SER A 230 17.63 36.45 19.48
N LEU A 231 18.31 37.03 20.50
CA LEU A 231 19.59 36.51 20.96
C LEU A 231 19.53 35.04 21.40
N ALA A 232 18.43 34.61 21.98
CA ALA A 232 18.17 33.22 22.33
C ALA A 232 18.01 32.32 21.11
N GLN A 233 17.36 32.80 20.03
CA GLN A 233 17.17 32.08 18.78
C GLN A 233 18.50 31.94 18.01
N TYR A 234 19.36 32.96 17.96
CA TYR A 234 20.73 32.78 17.43
C TYR A 234 21.52 31.71 18.19
N ALA A 235 21.45 31.76 19.51
CA ALA A 235 22.18 30.81 20.34
C ALA A 235 21.69 29.38 20.22
N ILE A 236 20.38 29.18 20.05
CA ILE A 236 19.84 27.81 19.87
C ILE A 236 20.15 27.27 18.47
N LEU A 237 20.08 28.05 17.41
CA LEU A 237 20.51 27.64 16.09
C LEU A 237 22.00 27.25 16.09
N ALA A 238 22.90 28.08 16.70
CA ALA A 238 24.30 27.73 16.84
C ALA A 238 24.57 26.44 17.64
N ALA A 239 23.61 26.01 18.47
CA ALA A 239 23.72 24.82 19.28
C ALA A 239 23.41 23.52 18.50
N ILE A 240 22.65 23.57 17.40
CA ILE A 240 22.15 22.39 16.67
C ILE A 240 23.24 21.60 15.94
N PRO A 241 24.23 22.20 15.24
CA PRO A 241 25.16 21.49 14.36
C PRO A 241 26.01 20.39 15.03
N GLN A 242 26.10 20.35 16.35
CA GLN A 242 26.81 19.29 17.07
C GLN A 242 26.15 17.91 16.88
N SER A 243 24.82 17.84 16.91
CA SER A 243 24.02 16.63 16.73
C SER A 243 22.66 17.00 16.12
N PRO A 244 22.59 17.32 14.82
CA PRO A 244 21.40 17.92 14.22
C PRO A 244 20.13 17.07 14.33
N THR A 245 20.26 15.74 14.28
CA THR A 245 19.12 14.82 14.42
C THR A 245 18.59 14.77 15.84
N GLU A 246 19.49 14.82 16.84
CA GLU A 246 19.14 14.78 18.26
C GLU A 246 18.61 16.12 18.75
N PHE A 247 19.22 17.22 18.26
CA PHE A 247 18.91 18.59 18.63
C PHE A 247 17.89 19.26 17.72
N ASP A 248 17.25 18.52 16.84
CA ASP A 248 16.15 19.01 16.02
C ASP A 248 15.05 19.59 16.91
N LEU A 249 14.71 20.87 16.70
CA LEU A 249 13.77 21.56 17.58
C LEU A 249 12.34 21.03 17.42
N MET A 250 11.93 20.63 16.22
CA MET A 250 10.60 20.04 16.00
C MET A 250 10.44 18.71 16.73
N ARG A 251 11.48 17.89 16.71
CA ARG A 251 11.51 16.60 17.42
C ARG A 251 11.48 16.78 18.95
N ASN A 252 12.06 17.85 19.46
CA ASN A 252 12.15 18.18 20.89
C ASN A 252 10.97 19.04 21.36
N ALA A 253 10.07 19.49 20.48
CA ALA A 253 8.94 20.33 20.83
C ALA A 253 7.78 19.51 21.44
N VAL A 254 7.07 20.16 22.32
CA VAL A 254 5.81 19.67 22.91
C VAL A 254 4.69 20.63 22.49
N ALA A 255 3.55 20.11 22.14
CA ALA A 255 2.38 20.90 21.84
C ALA A 255 1.67 21.31 23.12
N GLU A 256 1.53 22.60 23.37
CA GLU A 256 0.80 23.18 24.49
C GLU A 256 -0.47 23.87 23.97
N CYS A 257 -1.60 23.61 24.60
CA CYS A 257 -2.86 24.27 24.26
C CYS A 257 -2.95 25.62 24.97
N LEU A 258 -3.24 26.71 24.22
CA LEU A 258 -3.33 28.07 24.74
C LEU A 258 -4.63 28.32 25.52
N ILE A 259 -5.64 27.49 25.35
CA ILE A 259 -6.91 27.55 26.06
C ILE A 259 -7.03 26.37 27.03
N VAL A 260 -7.58 26.63 28.22
CA VAL A 260 -7.93 25.56 29.18
C VAL A 260 -9.15 24.85 28.64
N VAL A 261 -8.93 23.70 27.95
CA VAL A 261 -10.03 22.79 27.61
C VAL A 261 -10.42 22.09 28.90
N ALA A 262 -11.67 22.21 29.30
CA ALA A 262 -12.17 21.55 30.54
C ALA A 262 -12.01 20.03 30.37
N ASP A 263 -11.34 19.38 31.31
CA ASP A 263 -10.89 17.98 31.31
C ASP A 263 -11.99 16.90 31.18
N GLU A 264 -13.27 17.26 30.98
CA GLU A 264 -14.39 16.30 31.02
C GLU A 264 -14.94 15.87 29.65
N ALA A 265 -14.48 16.42 28.53
CA ALA A 265 -15.11 16.15 27.23
C ALA A 265 -14.20 15.54 26.11
N GLY A 266 -12.90 15.36 26.33
CA GLY A 266 -12.01 14.84 25.29
C GLY A 266 -11.96 15.74 24.04
N GLU A 267 -12.18 17.05 24.19
CA GLU A 267 -12.05 18.00 23.09
C GLU A 267 -10.58 18.23 22.77
N GLU A 268 -10.17 17.93 21.54
CA GLU A 268 -8.85 18.25 21.03
C GLU A 268 -8.66 19.76 20.95
N CYS A 269 -7.46 20.23 21.32
CA CYS A 269 -7.10 21.64 21.19
C CYS A 269 -7.25 22.10 19.75
N PRO A 270 -7.96 23.19 19.44
CA PRO A 270 -8.03 23.75 18.10
C PRO A 270 -6.62 24.01 17.55
N ALA A 271 -6.39 23.70 16.29
CA ALA A 271 -5.06 23.78 15.67
C ALA A 271 -4.47 25.20 15.71
N ASP A 272 -5.31 26.23 15.68
CA ASP A 272 -4.94 27.65 15.82
C ASP A 272 -4.63 28.07 17.28
N GLN A 273 -4.88 27.19 18.24
CA GLN A 273 -4.62 27.39 19.66
C GLN A 273 -3.49 26.49 20.19
N VAL A 274 -2.76 25.81 19.30
CA VAL A 274 -1.62 24.97 19.65
C VAL A 274 -0.34 25.79 19.54
N LYS A 275 0.43 25.83 20.60
CA LYS A 275 1.77 26.41 20.68
C LYS A 275 2.79 25.28 20.76
N LEU A 276 3.79 25.27 19.87
CA LEU A 276 4.91 24.33 19.93
C LEU A 276 6.03 24.91 20.77
N VAL A 277 6.36 24.27 21.86
CA VAL A 277 7.37 24.75 22.83
C VAL A 277 8.44 23.70 23.02
N VAL A 278 9.73 24.08 22.93
CA VAL A 278 10.83 23.23 23.32
C VAL A 278 11.06 23.38 24.82
N PRO A 279 10.89 22.32 25.63
CA PRO A 279 10.96 22.40 27.08
C PRO A 279 12.31 22.94 27.57
N ALA A 280 12.30 23.79 28.57
CA ALA A 280 13.52 24.38 29.19
C ALA A 280 14.48 23.30 29.75
N THR A 281 13.98 22.11 30.04
CA THR A 281 14.75 20.97 30.55
C THR A 281 15.43 20.16 29.45
N SER A 282 15.11 20.39 28.19
CA SER A 282 15.73 19.67 27.05
C SER A 282 17.23 19.99 26.94
N GLU A 283 18.00 19.01 26.45
CA GLU A 283 19.46 19.18 26.28
C GLU A 283 19.83 20.32 25.33
N ILE A 284 19.03 20.52 24.28
CA ILE A 284 19.25 21.59 23.31
C ILE A 284 19.09 22.97 23.96
N VAL A 285 18.08 23.16 24.83
CA VAL A 285 17.92 24.43 25.55
C VAL A 285 19.05 24.63 26.57
N GLN A 286 19.49 23.57 27.23
CA GLN A 286 20.68 23.67 28.11
C GLN A 286 21.94 24.02 27.32
N ARG A 287 22.09 23.48 26.10
CA ARG A 287 23.21 23.83 25.21
C ARG A 287 23.09 25.27 24.72
N ARG A 288 21.92 25.77 24.36
CA ARG A 288 21.64 27.17 24.05
C ARG A 288 22.17 28.08 25.21
N ASN A 289 21.85 27.73 26.44
CA ASN A 289 22.28 28.50 27.60
C ASN A 289 23.81 28.49 27.76
N ARG A 290 24.49 27.41 27.38
CA ARG A 290 25.97 27.38 27.31
C ARG A 290 26.50 28.26 26.19
N VAL A 291 25.85 28.31 25.02
CA VAL A 291 26.23 29.25 23.95
C VAL A 291 26.20 30.68 24.46
N LEU A 292 25.05 31.07 25.04
CA LEU A 292 24.89 32.43 25.62
C LEU A 292 25.97 32.76 26.67
N GLU A 293 26.37 31.78 27.51
CA GLU A 293 27.43 31.98 28.49
C GLU A 293 28.80 32.22 27.81
N PHE A 294 29.10 31.48 26.75
CA PHE A 294 30.34 31.66 25.99
C PHE A 294 30.36 32.96 25.20
N MET A 295 29.22 33.40 24.65
CA MET A 295 29.11 34.67 23.95
C MET A 295 29.50 35.87 24.82
N LYS A 296 29.18 35.86 26.12
CA LYS A 296 29.57 36.95 27.05
C LYS A 296 31.07 37.29 27.05
N THR A 297 31.91 36.30 26.71
CA THR A 297 33.40 36.48 26.80
C THR A 297 34.09 36.21 25.48
N ARG A 298 33.40 35.70 24.45
CA ARG A 298 34.00 35.28 23.18
C ARG A 298 33.45 35.98 21.95
N SER A 299 32.43 36.85 22.09
CA SER A 299 31.88 37.61 20.98
C SER A 299 32.93 38.59 20.46
N VAL A 300 33.21 38.56 19.13
CA VAL A 300 34.19 39.38 18.46
C VAL A 300 33.51 40.44 17.59
N LEU A 301 32.44 40.06 16.89
CA LEU A 301 31.77 40.91 15.91
C LEU A 301 30.62 41.71 16.50
N SER A 302 29.83 41.11 17.39
CA SER A 302 28.74 41.78 18.09
C SER A 302 29.20 42.50 19.35
N GLY A 303 30.38 42.16 19.90
CA GLY A 303 31.08 42.87 20.96
C GLY A 303 30.18 43.32 22.11
N ASP A 304 30.19 44.64 22.40
CA ASP A 304 29.43 45.24 23.50
C ASP A 304 27.98 45.61 23.14
N ARG A 305 27.42 45.04 22.06
CA ARG A 305 26.03 45.32 21.65
C ARG A 305 25.00 44.83 22.67
N HIS A 306 25.35 43.79 23.45
CA HIS A 306 24.47 43.18 24.42
C HIS A 306 25.01 43.30 25.85
N THR A 307 24.15 43.70 26.76
CA THR A 307 24.44 43.75 28.19
C THR A 307 24.37 42.35 28.84
N LEU A 308 25.01 42.19 29.97
CA LEU A 308 24.91 40.96 30.78
C LEU A 308 23.45 40.63 31.15
N ALA A 309 22.61 41.66 31.35
CA ALA A 309 21.21 41.49 31.66
C ALA A 309 20.40 40.88 30.48
N GLU A 310 20.73 41.27 29.24
CA GLU A 310 20.11 40.70 28.02
C GLU A 310 20.50 39.26 27.82
N TYR A 311 21.75 38.86 28.05
CA TYR A 311 22.16 37.47 28.04
C TYR A 311 21.43 36.63 29.09
N GLU A 312 21.21 37.15 30.29
CA GLU A 312 20.43 36.46 31.33
C GLU A 312 18.92 36.41 31.02
N ALA A 313 18.39 37.39 30.31
CA ALA A 313 17.03 37.38 29.81
C ALA A 313 16.86 36.32 28.70
N ALA A 314 17.79 36.28 27.75
CA ALA A 314 17.80 35.30 26.64
C ALA A 314 17.86 33.83 27.13
N LYS A 315 18.55 33.57 28.27
CA LYS A 315 18.53 32.22 28.89
C LYS A 315 17.19 31.80 29.43
N LYS A 316 16.33 32.77 29.77
CA LYS A 316 14.99 32.54 30.30
C LYS A 316 13.91 32.58 29.22
N GLU A 317 14.25 33.00 28.04
CA GLU A 317 13.37 33.10 26.90
C GLU A 317 12.86 31.71 26.55
N GLU A 318 11.52 31.56 26.43
CA GLU A 318 10.89 30.34 26.00
C GLU A 318 11.16 30.09 24.51
N VAL A 319 11.49 28.87 24.15
CA VAL A 319 11.72 28.49 22.76
C VAL A 319 10.40 28.05 22.14
N VAL A 320 9.76 29.02 21.50
CA VAL A 320 8.51 28.83 20.78
C VAL A 320 8.82 28.61 19.31
N LEU A 321 8.32 27.51 18.74
CA LEU A 321 8.45 27.22 17.33
C LEU A 321 7.23 27.74 16.57
N ASN A 322 7.49 28.34 15.44
CA ASN A 322 6.48 28.79 14.50
C ASN A 322 6.91 28.31 13.09
N PRO A 323 6.91 26.98 12.85
CA PRO A 323 7.33 26.48 11.57
C PRO A 323 6.38 27.01 10.48
N PRO A 324 6.90 27.39 9.32
CA PRO A 324 6.04 27.71 8.20
C PRO A 324 5.21 26.49 7.88
N VAL A 325 3.95 26.70 7.55
CA VAL A 325 3.13 25.61 6.97
C VAL A 325 3.90 25.18 5.72
N SER A 326 4.52 24.03 5.79
CA SER A 326 5.19 23.43 4.63
C SER A 326 4.19 23.39 3.49
N PRO A 327 4.56 23.85 2.28
CA PRO A 327 3.69 23.67 1.14
C PRO A 327 3.30 22.20 1.08
N ARG A 328 2.00 21.94 1.22
CA ARG A 328 1.50 20.57 1.16
C ARG A 328 1.82 20.04 -0.21
N TRP A 329 2.43 18.88 -0.28
CA TRP A 329 2.60 18.19 -1.54
C TRP A 329 1.24 17.96 -2.19
N LYS A 330 1.19 18.12 -3.49
CA LYS A 330 0.07 17.65 -4.29
C LYS A 330 0.25 16.15 -4.51
N ALA A 331 -0.84 15.39 -4.48
CA ALA A 331 -0.82 13.93 -4.60
C ALA A 331 0.19 13.25 -3.65
N PRO A 332 0.15 13.49 -2.34
CA PRO A 332 1.25 13.15 -1.44
C PRO A 332 1.54 11.64 -1.35
N HIS A 333 0.55 10.76 -1.43
CA HIS A 333 0.79 9.31 -1.50
C HIS A 333 1.62 8.93 -2.74
N PHE A 334 1.28 9.50 -3.88
CA PHE A 334 2.01 9.27 -5.11
C PHE A 334 3.43 9.83 -5.04
N VAL A 335 3.61 11.01 -4.42
CA VAL A 335 4.92 11.64 -4.22
C VAL A 335 5.82 10.79 -3.32
N ASP A 336 5.27 10.12 -2.30
CA ASP A 336 6.04 9.17 -1.48
C ASP A 336 6.59 8.02 -2.35
N ARG A 337 5.78 7.50 -3.29
CA ARG A 337 6.24 6.48 -4.25
C ARG A 337 7.32 6.99 -5.19
N ILE A 338 7.18 8.23 -5.67
CA ILE A 338 8.21 8.87 -6.51
C ILE A 338 9.53 8.98 -5.74
N ARG A 339 9.49 9.38 -4.48
CA ARG A 339 10.69 9.49 -3.64
C ARG A 339 11.40 8.13 -3.49
N GLU A 340 10.65 7.08 -3.21
CA GLU A 340 11.16 5.72 -3.10
C GLU A 340 11.78 5.24 -4.43
N GLN A 341 11.04 5.35 -5.52
CA GLN A 341 11.51 4.94 -6.85
C GLN A 341 12.74 5.72 -7.30
N LEU A 342 12.76 7.03 -7.04
CA LEU A 342 13.90 7.90 -7.34
C LEU A 342 15.13 7.50 -6.52
N SER A 343 14.94 7.14 -5.24
CA SER A 343 16.01 6.63 -4.39
C SER A 343 16.60 5.34 -4.93
N LEU A 344 15.77 4.42 -5.39
CA LEU A 344 16.21 3.16 -6.01
C LEU A 344 16.98 3.40 -7.32
N LEU A 345 16.51 4.32 -8.16
CA LEU A 345 17.14 4.63 -9.45
C LEU A 345 18.50 5.34 -9.27
N LEU A 346 18.61 6.28 -8.34
CA LEU A 346 19.81 7.08 -8.15
C LEU A 346 20.85 6.42 -7.22
N CYS A 347 20.42 5.71 -6.20
CA CYS A 347 21.30 5.14 -5.16
C CYS A 347 21.33 3.61 -5.15
N GLY A 348 20.49 2.95 -5.96
CA GLY A 348 20.40 1.49 -6.04
C GLY A 348 19.57 0.85 -4.94
N PRO A 349 19.35 -0.47 -5.01
CA PRO A 349 18.43 -1.19 -4.13
C PRO A 349 18.87 -1.26 -2.66
N GLU A 350 20.15 -0.99 -2.35
CA GLU A 350 20.67 -0.98 -0.98
C GLU A 350 20.37 0.35 -0.24
N SER A 351 19.74 1.31 -0.91
CA SER A 351 19.43 2.63 -0.33
C SER A 351 18.31 2.58 0.71
N GLU A 352 17.49 1.51 0.74
CA GLU A 352 16.30 1.38 1.60
C GLU A 352 15.40 2.64 1.58
N GLY A 353 15.32 3.32 0.42
CA GLY A 353 14.55 4.55 0.25
C GLY A 353 15.21 5.82 0.82
N VAL A 354 16.45 5.74 1.31
CA VAL A 354 17.21 6.89 1.81
C VAL A 354 18.34 7.20 0.86
N CYS A 355 18.20 8.26 0.07
CA CYS A 355 19.18 8.69 -0.91
C CYS A 355 19.37 10.19 -0.83
N GLU A 356 20.55 10.65 -0.38
CA GLU A 356 20.89 12.08 -0.25
C GLU A 356 20.77 12.81 -1.60
N ALA A 357 21.10 12.14 -2.70
CA ALA A 357 21.00 12.70 -4.04
C ALA A 357 19.56 13.12 -4.41
N VAL A 358 18.54 12.44 -3.88
CA VAL A 358 17.14 12.83 -4.07
C VAL A 358 16.85 14.22 -3.51
N ASP A 359 17.44 14.54 -2.37
CA ASP A 359 17.20 15.81 -1.67
C ASP A 359 18.10 16.95 -2.15
N THR A 360 19.28 16.62 -2.71
CA THR A 360 20.37 17.58 -2.93
C THR A 360 20.84 17.65 -4.38
N GLY A 361 20.43 16.72 -5.23
CA GLY A 361 20.93 16.57 -6.59
C GLY A 361 20.30 17.47 -7.64
N GLY A 362 19.26 18.25 -7.28
CA GLY A 362 18.65 19.21 -8.20
C GLY A 362 17.90 18.59 -9.39
N TYR A 363 17.42 17.35 -9.25
CA TYR A 363 16.76 16.64 -10.33
C TYR A 363 15.39 17.27 -10.66
N ARG A 364 15.10 17.34 -11.95
CA ARG A 364 13.74 17.61 -12.46
C ARG A 364 13.09 16.28 -12.83
N VAL A 365 12.09 15.85 -12.04
CA VAL A 365 11.40 14.58 -12.19
C VAL A 365 10.02 14.83 -12.80
N VAL A 366 9.79 14.33 -14.01
CA VAL A 366 8.47 14.33 -14.67
C VAL A 366 7.82 12.97 -14.42
N THR A 367 6.68 12.99 -13.78
CA THR A 367 5.94 11.78 -13.40
C THR A 367 4.91 11.37 -14.44
N THR A 368 4.28 10.23 -14.24
CA THR A 368 3.14 9.78 -15.03
C THR A 368 1.81 10.40 -14.60
N LEU A 369 1.77 11.07 -13.44
CA LEU A 369 0.55 11.57 -12.81
C LEU A 369 -0.09 12.69 -13.63
N ASP A 370 -1.37 12.53 -13.93
CA ASP A 370 -2.25 13.54 -14.50
C ASP A 370 -2.93 14.32 -13.37
N TRP A 371 -2.57 15.59 -13.20
CA TRP A 371 -3.06 16.37 -12.07
C TRP A 371 -4.59 16.56 -12.07
N ASP A 372 -5.22 16.66 -13.23
CA ASP A 372 -6.67 16.80 -13.31
C ASP A 372 -7.38 15.51 -12.91
N MET A 373 -6.88 14.35 -13.36
CA MET A 373 -7.38 13.05 -12.93
C MET A 373 -7.15 12.81 -11.43
N GLN A 374 -5.99 13.24 -10.91
CA GLN A 374 -5.68 13.14 -9.48
C GLN A 374 -6.70 13.88 -8.61
N GLN A 375 -7.02 15.12 -8.97
CA GLN A 375 -8.03 15.89 -8.25
C GLN A 375 -9.41 15.21 -8.27
N ILE A 376 -9.78 14.56 -9.38
CA ILE A 376 -11.01 13.78 -9.48
C ILE A 376 -10.97 12.60 -8.50
N VAL A 377 -9.89 11.83 -8.50
CA VAL A 377 -9.75 10.68 -7.60
C VAL A 377 -9.81 11.12 -6.14
N GLU A 378 -8.98 12.09 -5.72
CA GLU A 378 -8.96 12.60 -4.34
C GLU A 378 -10.33 13.08 -3.87
N LYS A 379 -11.04 13.82 -4.73
CA LYS A 379 -12.38 14.35 -4.45
C LYS A 379 -13.38 13.24 -4.13
N TRP A 380 -13.43 12.19 -4.98
CA TRP A 380 -14.37 11.09 -4.81
C TRP A 380 -13.98 10.16 -3.65
N ILE A 381 -12.68 9.90 -3.47
CA ILE A 381 -12.15 9.12 -2.34
C ILE A 381 -12.48 9.81 -1.03
N PHE A 382 -12.28 11.14 -0.93
CA PHE A 382 -12.68 11.90 0.24
C PHE A 382 -14.21 11.86 0.46
N ALA A 383 -15.01 12.01 -0.60
CA ALA A 383 -16.47 11.96 -0.49
C ALA A 383 -16.95 10.61 0.07
N ALA A 384 -16.40 9.50 -0.41
CA ALA A 384 -16.75 8.16 0.03
C ALA A 384 -16.23 7.82 1.43
N GLY A 385 -14.97 8.16 1.73
CA GLY A 385 -14.32 7.79 2.98
C GLY A 385 -14.63 8.73 4.15
N ARG A 386 -14.89 10.03 3.89
CA ARG A 386 -14.96 11.05 4.95
C ARG A 386 -16.23 11.90 4.98
N ALA A 387 -16.68 12.42 3.83
CA ALA A 387 -17.78 13.38 3.83
C ALA A 387 -19.06 12.83 4.48
N GLN A 388 -19.33 11.53 4.31
CA GLN A 388 -20.48 10.84 4.91
C GLN A 388 -20.41 10.73 6.45
N LEU A 389 -19.24 10.97 7.05
CA LEU A 389 -19.01 10.94 8.50
C LEU A 389 -19.25 12.29 9.17
N ALA A 390 -19.64 13.34 8.42
CA ALA A 390 -19.90 14.66 8.97
C ALA A 390 -20.82 14.58 10.20
N LYS A 391 -20.48 15.34 11.24
CA LYS A 391 -21.26 15.44 12.47
C LYS A 391 -22.34 16.53 12.28
N ASP A 392 -23.44 16.37 12.97
CA ASP A 392 -24.43 17.43 13.12
C ASP A 392 -23.86 18.50 14.06
N THR A 393 -23.33 19.58 13.50
CA THR A 393 -22.73 20.68 14.26
C THR A 393 -23.73 21.73 14.69
N ASN A 394 -24.92 21.75 14.05
CA ASN A 394 -25.97 22.72 14.34
C ASN A 394 -26.95 22.22 15.37
N GLY A 395 -26.91 20.93 15.71
CA GLY A 395 -27.81 20.35 16.73
C GLY A 395 -29.27 20.26 16.30
N ASP A 396 -29.56 20.45 15.01
CA ASP A 396 -30.92 20.43 14.46
C ASP A 396 -31.42 19.03 14.05
N GLY A 397 -30.54 18.01 14.20
CA GLY A 397 -30.82 16.64 13.83
C GLY A 397 -30.57 16.35 12.35
N SER A 398 -30.11 17.31 11.55
CA SER A 398 -29.92 17.19 10.11
C SER A 398 -28.45 17.01 9.69
N ARG A 399 -27.87 15.84 9.98
CA ARG A 399 -26.51 15.48 9.47
C ARG A 399 -26.41 15.52 7.95
N ASN A 400 -27.53 15.47 7.22
CA ASN A 400 -27.50 15.51 5.76
C ASN A 400 -27.10 16.90 5.26
N ASP A 401 -27.49 17.97 5.95
CA ASP A 401 -27.15 19.33 5.55
C ASP A 401 -25.65 19.59 5.65
N GLU A 402 -25.00 19.04 6.67
CA GLU A 402 -23.55 19.10 6.82
C GLU A 402 -22.83 18.30 5.71
N ILE A 403 -23.31 17.09 5.39
CA ILE A 403 -22.80 16.31 4.27
C ILE A 403 -22.95 17.10 2.97
N ASP A 404 -24.13 17.66 2.71
CA ASP A 404 -24.43 18.43 1.51
C ASP A 404 -23.53 19.66 1.37
N ALA A 405 -23.28 20.37 2.46
CA ALA A 405 -22.38 21.52 2.47
C ALA A 405 -20.94 21.12 2.10
N ILE A 406 -20.46 19.99 2.61
CA ILE A 406 -19.16 19.43 2.26
C ILE A 406 -19.14 19.05 0.77
N LEU A 407 -20.13 18.28 0.29
CA LEU A 407 -20.20 17.79 -1.09
C LEU A 407 -20.26 18.95 -2.09
N LYS A 408 -21.00 20.01 -1.75
CA LYS A 408 -21.05 21.25 -2.55
C LYS A 408 -19.68 21.90 -2.62
N ARG A 409 -18.98 22.02 -1.50
CA ARG A 409 -17.67 22.65 -1.40
C ARG A 409 -16.61 21.92 -2.23
N ILE A 410 -16.62 20.59 -2.22
CA ILE A 410 -15.66 19.76 -2.97
C ILE A 410 -16.10 19.48 -4.42
N GLY A 411 -17.25 20.03 -4.87
CA GLY A 411 -17.69 19.93 -6.25
C GLY A 411 -18.32 18.61 -6.66
N ILE A 412 -18.89 17.83 -5.73
CA ILE A 412 -19.63 16.61 -6.07
C ILE A 412 -20.97 16.98 -6.72
N PRO A 413 -21.31 16.40 -7.90
CA PRO A 413 -22.58 16.66 -8.54
C PRO A 413 -23.78 16.34 -7.66
N LYS A 414 -24.79 17.22 -7.64
CA LYS A 414 -25.97 17.08 -6.78
C LYS A 414 -26.71 15.74 -6.99
N SER A 415 -26.68 15.18 -8.20
CA SER A 415 -27.24 13.86 -8.53
C SER A 415 -26.63 12.72 -7.72
N GLN A 416 -25.40 12.88 -7.24
CA GLN A 416 -24.65 11.85 -6.49
C GLN A 416 -24.70 12.04 -4.97
N TRP A 417 -25.26 13.14 -4.48
CA TRP A 417 -25.35 13.39 -3.03
C TRP A 417 -26.15 12.30 -2.31
N GLY A 418 -27.21 11.78 -2.95
CA GLY A 418 -28.00 10.68 -2.41
C GLY A 418 -27.18 9.40 -2.17
N TRP A 419 -26.25 9.09 -3.07
CA TRP A 419 -25.35 7.95 -2.91
C TRP A 419 -24.41 8.15 -1.71
N VAL A 420 -23.72 9.30 -1.60
CA VAL A 420 -22.81 9.58 -0.47
C VAL A 420 -23.55 9.54 0.87
N ARG A 421 -24.76 10.16 0.94
CA ARG A 421 -25.60 10.08 2.16
C ARG A 421 -26.00 8.63 2.49
N GLY A 422 -26.19 7.80 1.46
CA GLY A 422 -26.47 6.37 1.59
C GLY A 422 -25.36 5.57 2.25
N LEU A 423 -24.10 6.03 2.23
CA LEU A 423 -22.97 5.41 2.92
C LEU A 423 -22.95 5.67 4.44
N LYS A 424 -23.73 6.64 4.90
CA LYS A 424 -23.78 7.02 6.31
C LYS A 424 -24.22 5.85 7.19
N GLY A 425 -23.44 5.60 8.23
CA GLY A 425 -23.78 4.58 9.23
C GLY A 425 -23.23 3.18 8.97
N TYR A 426 -22.52 2.98 7.84
CA TYR A 426 -21.93 1.68 7.52
C TYR A 426 -20.53 1.47 8.12
N ASN A 427 -20.04 2.37 8.95
CA ASN A 427 -18.72 2.27 9.60
C ASN A 427 -17.55 2.25 8.60
N ILE A 428 -17.69 2.97 7.48
CA ILE A 428 -16.64 3.16 6.49
C ILE A 428 -15.90 4.44 6.89
N HIS A 429 -14.60 4.35 7.17
CA HIS A 429 -13.81 5.50 7.62
C HIS A 429 -12.68 5.85 6.66
N ASN A 430 -12.40 4.98 5.70
CA ASN A 430 -11.39 5.21 4.68
C ASN A 430 -11.86 4.73 3.30
N ALA A 431 -11.22 5.24 2.27
CA ALA A 431 -11.35 4.80 0.89
C ALA A 431 -10.02 5.09 0.18
N ALA A 432 -9.73 4.34 -0.87
CA ALA A 432 -8.57 4.51 -1.73
C ALA A 432 -8.92 4.21 -3.18
N GLY A 433 -8.11 4.68 -4.13
CA GLY A 433 -8.33 4.38 -5.53
C GLY A 433 -7.21 4.85 -6.42
N ALA A 434 -7.11 4.24 -7.60
CA ALA A 434 -6.14 4.59 -8.61
C ALA A 434 -6.73 4.51 -10.02
N VAL A 435 -6.10 5.24 -10.93
CA VAL A 435 -6.35 5.23 -12.37
C VAL A 435 -5.05 4.91 -13.08
N ILE A 436 -5.07 3.96 -14.00
CA ILE A 436 -3.92 3.60 -14.83
C ILE A 436 -4.24 3.69 -16.32
N ASP A 437 -3.23 3.96 -17.12
CA ASP A 437 -3.25 3.65 -18.55
C ASP A 437 -2.69 2.23 -18.73
N TYR A 438 -3.57 1.28 -19.05
CA TYR A 438 -3.18 -0.13 -19.12
C TYR A 438 -2.36 -0.50 -20.37
N ARG A 439 -2.23 0.38 -21.38
CA ARG A 439 -1.37 0.17 -22.54
C ARG A 439 0.09 0.53 -22.26
N THR A 440 0.32 1.49 -21.39
CA THR A 440 1.67 1.96 -21.05
C THR A 440 2.14 1.49 -19.69
N GLY A 441 1.22 1.10 -18.79
CA GLY A 441 1.51 0.81 -17.39
C GLY A 441 1.60 2.06 -16.51
N GLU A 442 1.36 3.26 -17.06
CA GLU A 442 1.42 4.52 -16.32
C GLU A 442 0.32 4.62 -15.25
N VAL A 443 0.71 4.93 -14.01
CA VAL A 443 -0.22 5.31 -12.94
C VAL A 443 -0.55 6.79 -13.12
N LEU A 444 -1.77 7.06 -13.59
CA LEU A 444 -2.21 8.42 -13.91
C LEU A 444 -2.73 9.20 -12.71
N ALA A 445 -3.28 8.50 -11.72
CA ALA A 445 -3.74 9.07 -10.47
C ALA A 445 -3.76 8.01 -9.36
N SER A 446 -3.45 8.40 -8.13
CA SER A 446 -3.56 7.52 -6.97
C SER A 446 -3.83 8.30 -5.69
N ALA A 447 -4.80 7.82 -4.90
CA ALA A 447 -5.08 8.30 -3.56
C ALA A 447 -5.14 7.09 -2.62
N GLY A 448 -4.10 6.90 -1.82
CA GLY A 448 -3.96 5.74 -0.92
C GLY A 448 -4.85 5.80 0.31
N SER A 449 -5.42 6.95 0.62
CA SER A 449 -6.40 7.15 1.71
C SER A 449 -7.37 8.28 1.40
N ALA A 450 -8.38 8.43 2.23
CA ALA A 450 -9.36 9.51 2.15
C ALA A 450 -8.78 10.92 2.44
N GLY A 451 -7.49 11.04 2.71
CA GLY A 451 -6.78 12.31 2.81
C GLY A 451 -5.52 12.22 3.65
N TYR A 452 -4.38 12.37 3.00
CA TYR A 452 -3.01 12.24 3.57
C TYR A 452 -2.76 13.15 4.78
N TYR A 453 -3.27 14.40 4.72
CA TYR A 453 -3.06 15.43 5.74
C TYR A 453 -4.17 15.48 6.79
N LEU A 454 -5.07 14.51 6.82
CA LEU A 454 -6.06 14.38 7.88
C LEU A 454 -5.39 13.83 9.14
N ASN A 455 -5.96 14.14 10.29
CA ASN A 455 -5.52 13.51 11.53
C ASN A 455 -5.92 12.04 11.54
N ALA A 456 -5.02 11.17 12.01
CA ALA A 456 -5.37 9.79 12.30
C ALA A 456 -6.50 9.77 13.34
N THR A 457 -7.60 9.12 13.01
CA THR A 457 -8.81 9.15 13.85
C THR A 457 -9.39 7.76 14.08
N ASP A 458 -10.29 7.66 15.02
CA ASP A 458 -11.17 6.52 15.23
C ASP A 458 -10.41 5.19 15.44
N LYS A 459 -9.41 5.20 16.33
CA LYS A 459 -8.65 4.00 16.70
C LYS A 459 -7.91 3.33 15.53
N GLY A 460 -7.42 4.11 14.60
CA GLY A 460 -6.69 3.63 13.42
C GLY A 460 -7.57 3.23 12.24
N ARG A 461 -8.88 3.51 12.26
CA ARG A 461 -9.76 3.29 11.10
C ARG A 461 -9.41 4.14 9.91
N LEU A 462 -8.84 5.32 10.15
CA LEU A 462 -8.15 6.10 9.14
C LEU A 462 -6.68 6.18 9.54
N ALA A 463 -5.79 5.62 8.72
CA ALA A 463 -4.36 5.86 8.71
C ALA A 463 -4.04 6.73 7.48
N PRO A 464 -3.94 8.06 7.66
CA PRO A 464 -3.94 9.00 6.53
C PRO A 464 -2.78 8.81 5.56
N GLN A 465 -1.60 8.47 6.06
CA GLN A 465 -0.37 8.31 5.27
C GLN A 465 -0.13 6.88 4.77
N HIS A 466 -0.90 5.91 5.26
CA HIS A 466 -0.79 4.53 4.79
C HIS A 466 -1.51 4.38 3.45
N ASP A 467 -0.76 3.99 2.43
CA ASP A 467 -1.29 3.81 1.08
C ASP A 467 -1.92 2.43 0.93
N VAL A 468 -3.26 2.40 0.86
CA VAL A 468 -4.01 1.15 0.71
C VAL A 468 -3.85 0.54 -0.68
N MET A 469 -3.59 1.35 -1.70
CA MET A 469 -3.41 0.82 -3.06
C MET A 469 -2.06 0.15 -3.25
N PHE A 470 -0.98 0.75 -2.70
CA PHE A 470 0.40 0.29 -2.91
C PHE A 470 0.92 -0.63 -1.80
N ASP A 471 0.62 -0.32 -0.51
CA ASP A 471 1.33 -0.94 0.62
C ASP A 471 0.51 -1.95 1.40
N ALA A 472 -0.82 -1.83 1.36
CA ALA A 472 -1.66 -2.68 2.19
C ALA A 472 -1.97 -4.02 1.52
N TYR A 473 -1.66 -5.10 2.19
CA TYR A 473 -2.21 -6.40 1.84
C TYR A 473 -3.70 -6.45 2.21
N ARG A 474 -4.56 -6.62 1.19
CA ARG A 474 -6.02 -6.70 1.35
C ARG A 474 -6.58 -7.88 0.59
N GLN A 475 -7.68 -8.42 1.11
CA GLN A 475 -8.41 -9.47 0.41
C GLN A 475 -9.27 -8.86 -0.70
N PRO A 476 -9.12 -9.31 -1.96
CA PRO A 476 -9.92 -8.79 -3.07
C PRO A 476 -11.35 -9.32 -3.10
N GLY A 477 -11.67 -10.34 -2.31
CA GLY A 477 -12.97 -10.98 -2.38
C GLY A 477 -13.32 -11.40 -3.82
N SER A 478 -14.56 -11.17 -4.21
CA SER A 478 -15.06 -11.58 -5.53
C SER A 478 -14.41 -10.88 -6.73
N SER A 479 -13.61 -9.82 -6.54
CA SER A 479 -12.92 -9.17 -7.66
C SER A 479 -11.74 -10.00 -8.20
N ILE A 480 -11.30 -11.04 -7.52
CA ILE A 480 -10.31 -12.00 -8.02
C ILE A 480 -10.88 -12.97 -9.08
N LYS A 481 -12.20 -13.16 -9.13
CA LYS A 481 -12.86 -14.21 -9.96
C LYS A 481 -12.53 -14.13 -11.45
N PRO A 482 -12.38 -12.95 -12.08
CA PRO A 482 -11.95 -12.89 -13.47
C PRO A 482 -10.62 -13.61 -13.72
N LEU A 483 -9.65 -13.50 -12.78
CA LEU A 483 -8.35 -14.19 -12.89
C LEU A 483 -8.48 -15.71 -12.71
N ASN A 484 -9.40 -16.18 -11.87
CA ASN A 484 -9.70 -17.59 -11.74
C ASN A 484 -10.31 -18.17 -13.03
N TYR A 485 -11.27 -17.47 -13.63
CA TYR A 485 -11.93 -17.98 -14.84
C TYR A 485 -11.07 -17.83 -16.09
N ILE A 486 -10.27 -16.74 -16.22
CA ILE A 486 -9.37 -16.57 -17.37
C ILE A 486 -8.32 -17.68 -17.41
N THR A 487 -7.84 -18.13 -16.24
CA THR A 487 -6.92 -19.27 -16.15
C THR A 487 -7.48 -20.48 -16.87
N GLY A 488 -8.70 -20.91 -16.54
CA GLY A 488 -9.29 -22.07 -17.18
C GLY A 488 -9.71 -21.88 -18.64
N LEU A 489 -10.05 -20.64 -19.04
CA LEU A 489 -10.31 -20.31 -20.45
C LEU A 489 -9.02 -20.35 -21.28
N ASP A 490 -7.93 -19.84 -20.74
CA ASP A 490 -6.61 -19.81 -21.41
C ASP A 490 -6.01 -21.21 -21.52
N ASP A 491 -6.08 -21.99 -20.46
CA ASP A 491 -5.66 -23.40 -20.43
C ASP A 491 -6.61 -24.33 -21.24
N ARG A 492 -7.74 -23.81 -21.71
CA ARG A 492 -8.77 -24.57 -22.44
C ARG A 492 -9.37 -25.73 -21.64
N THR A 493 -9.28 -25.66 -20.32
CA THR A 493 -9.94 -26.58 -19.39
C THR A 493 -11.40 -26.23 -19.16
N MET A 494 -11.77 -24.97 -19.45
CA MET A 494 -13.11 -24.42 -19.38
C MET A 494 -13.45 -23.61 -20.63
N THR A 495 -14.73 -23.38 -20.85
CA THR A 495 -15.27 -22.46 -21.86
C THR A 495 -16.28 -21.52 -21.21
N ALA A 496 -16.67 -20.44 -21.86
CA ALA A 496 -17.72 -19.56 -21.38
C ALA A 496 -19.06 -20.28 -21.15
N SER A 497 -19.20 -21.45 -21.76
CA SER A 497 -20.36 -22.35 -21.69
C SER A 497 -20.22 -23.46 -20.64
N THR A 498 -19.06 -23.62 -19.99
CA THR A 498 -18.86 -24.68 -18.98
C THR A 498 -19.92 -24.55 -17.89
N MET A 499 -20.63 -25.66 -17.64
CA MET A 499 -21.68 -25.73 -16.63
C MET A 499 -21.12 -26.08 -15.26
N PHE A 500 -21.55 -25.38 -14.26
CA PHE A 500 -21.34 -25.66 -12.84
C PHE A 500 -22.70 -25.92 -12.17
N MET A 501 -22.74 -26.86 -11.26
CA MET A 501 -23.90 -27.02 -10.39
C MET A 501 -23.76 -26.04 -9.21
N ASP A 502 -24.53 -24.95 -9.24
CA ASP A 502 -24.61 -23.94 -8.17
C ASP A 502 -25.50 -24.46 -7.04
N VAL A 503 -24.97 -25.40 -6.29
CA VAL A 503 -25.61 -26.05 -5.14
C VAL A 503 -24.65 -26.10 -3.96
N VAL A 504 -25.15 -25.90 -2.75
CA VAL A 504 -24.32 -25.91 -1.54
C VAL A 504 -23.56 -27.24 -1.46
N THR A 505 -22.25 -27.15 -1.60
CA THR A 505 -21.35 -28.29 -1.70
C THR A 505 -20.33 -28.20 -0.54
N GLU A 506 -20.15 -29.28 0.20
CA GLU A 506 -19.08 -29.42 1.17
C GLU A 506 -17.80 -29.80 0.41
N PHE A 507 -16.92 -28.81 0.21
CA PHE A 507 -15.67 -28.98 -0.51
C PHE A 507 -14.59 -29.63 0.34
N GLN A 508 -14.57 -29.29 1.63
CA GLN A 508 -13.72 -29.89 2.66
C GLN A 508 -14.58 -30.12 3.90
N LYS A 509 -14.13 -31.01 4.78
CA LYS A 509 -14.87 -31.35 6.01
C LYS A 509 -15.16 -30.09 6.83
N GLY A 510 -16.44 -29.76 6.96
CA GLY A 510 -16.91 -28.59 7.69
C GLY A 510 -16.84 -27.27 6.91
N TRP A 511 -16.40 -27.27 5.64
CA TRP A 511 -16.37 -26.07 4.80
C TRP A 511 -17.33 -26.21 3.62
N ALA A 512 -18.47 -25.54 3.74
CA ALA A 512 -19.53 -25.51 2.72
C ALA A 512 -19.96 -24.06 2.45
N PRO A 513 -19.17 -23.32 1.67
CA PRO A 513 -19.46 -21.92 1.36
C PRO A 513 -20.76 -21.76 0.57
N LYS A 514 -21.38 -20.58 0.70
CA LYS A 514 -22.62 -20.22 0.03
C LYS A 514 -22.39 -19.01 -0.85
N ASP A 515 -23.31 -18.76 -1.76
CA ASP A 515 -23.39 -17.48 -2.45
C ASP A 515 -23.84 -16.37 -1.49
N ALA A 516 -23.74 -15.13 -1.97
CA ALA A 516 -24.20 -13.97 -1.20
C ALA A 516 -25.69 -14.03 -0.83
N ASP A 517 -26.47 -14.80 -1.57
CA ASP A 517 -27.86 -15.08 -1.27
C ASP A 517 -28.06 -16.57 -0.84
N PRO A 518 -29.20 -16.91 -0.27
CA PRO A 518 -29.44 -18.27 0.25
C PRO A 518 -29.92 -19.27 -0.81
N TYR A 519 -29.86 -18.95 -2.10
CA TYR A 519 -30.45 -19.73 -3.16
C TYR A 519 -29.48 -20.72 -3.77
N GLU A 520 -30.00 -21.91 -4.12
CA GLU A 520 -29.29 -22.92 -4.90
C GLU A 520 -29.90 -22.93 -6.32
N ARG A 521 -29.08 -22.57 -7.32
CA ARG A 521 -29.57 -22.34 -8.68
C ARG A 521 -29.56 -23.57 -9.56
N GLY A 522 -28.80 -24.58 -9.17
CA GLY A 522 -28.59 -25.76 -10.02
C GLY A 522 -27.60 -25.47 -11.15
N PRO A 523 -27.89 -25.87 -12.41
CA PRO A 523 -26.94 -25.69 -13.51
C PRO A 523 -26.80 -24.23 -13.90
N VAL A 524 -25.57 -23.71 -13.86
CA VAL A 524 -25.21 -22.34 -14.25
C VAL A 524 -23.97 -22.41 -15.12
N ARG A 525 -23.97 -21.75 -16.28
CA ARG A 525 -22.78 -21.63 -17.13
C ARG A 525 -21.79 -20.63 -16.57
N LEU A 526 -20.51 -20.70 -16.98
CA LEU A 526 -19.43 -19.81 -16.56
C LEU A 526 -19.80 -18.33 -16.74
N ARG A 527 -20.34 -17.95 -17.92
CA ARG A 527 -20.74 -16.56 -18.21
C ARG A 527 -21.66 -15.97 -17.13
N PRO A 528 -22.86 -16.52 -16.86
CA PRO A 528 -23.70 -16.01 -15.79
C PRO A 528 -23.06 -16.19 -14.39
N ALA A 529 -22.26 -17.23 -14.16
CA ALA A 529 -21.58 -17.42 -12.88
C ALA A 529 -20.64 -16.25 -12.54
N LEU A 530 -19.86 -15.77 -13.51
CA LEU A 530 -18.99 -14.61 -13.34
C LEU A 530 -19.79 -13.30 -13.26
N GLN A 531 -20.78 -13.11 -14.16
CA GLN A 531 -21.63 -11.90 -14.18
C GLN A 531 -22.36 -11.68 -12.85
N PHE A 532 -22.85 -12.75 -12.26
CA PHE A 532 -23.59 -12.70 -10.99
C PHE A 532 -22.70 -12.95 -9.76
N SER A 533 -21.40 -13.08 -9.98
CA SER A 533 -20.44 -13.21 -8.88
C SER A 533 -20.66 -14.40 -7.97
N LEU A 534 -21.13 -15.54 -8.50
CA LEU A 534 -21.43 -16.72 -7.72
C LEU A 534 -20.16 -17.33 -7.10
N ASN A 535 -20.23 -17.73 -5.82
CA ASN A 535 -19.10 -18.28 -5.08
C ASN A 535 -18.90 -19.77 -5.39
N ILE A 536 -19.96 -20.55 -5.35
CA ILE A 536 -19.89 -21.99 -5.55
C ILE A 536 -19.32 -22.36 -6.92
N PRO A 537 -19.78 -21.77 -8.04
CA PRO A 537 -19.18 -21.98 -9.35
C PRO A 537 -17.70 -21.56 -9.41
N SER A 538 -17.33 -20.44 -8.76
CA SER A 538 -15.95 -19.98 -8.75
C SER A 538 -15.02 -20.94 -8.00
N ILE A 539 -15.46 -21.49 -6.86
CA ILE A 539 -14.69 -22.50 -6.13
C ILE A 539 -14.54 -23.77 -6.97
N LYS A 540 -15.62 -24.23 -7.64
CA LYS A 540 -15.55 -25.37 -8.55
C LYS A 540 -14.58 -25.14 -9.71
N ALA A 541 -14.57 -23.92 -10.28
CA ALA A 541 -13.58 -23.53 -11.29
C ALA A 541 -12.14 -23.58 -10.74
N GLY A 542 -11.91 -23.11 -9.51
CA GLY A 542 -10.62 -23.20 -8.83
C GLY A 542 -10.14 -24.64 -8.61
N TYR A 543 -11.06 -25.57 -8.36
CA TYR A 543 -10.72 -27.00 -8.30
C TYR A 543 -10.38 -27.60 -9.67
N ILE A 544 -11.03 -27.13 -10.76
CA ILE A 544 -10.70 -27.54 -12.13
C ILE A 544 -9.32 -27.00 -12.53
N ASN A 545 -9.00 -25.76 -12.20
CA ASN A 545 -7.69 -25.17 -12.44
C ASN A 545 -6.58 -25.86 -11.63
N GLY A 546 -6.92 -26.39 -10.44
CA GLY A 546 -5.93 -26.81 -9.46
C GLY A 546 -5.36 -25.64 -8.67
N HIS A 547 -5.26 -25.79 -7.35
CA HIS A 547 -4.93 -24.67 -6.46
C HIS A 547 -3.51 -24.18 -6.63
N GLU A 548 -2.54 -25.07 -6.78
CA GLU A 548 -1.12 -24.74 -7.02
C GLU A 548 -0.95 -23.97 -8.33
N HIS A 549 -1.60 -24.42 -9.39
CA HIS A 549 -1.56 -23.78 -10.68
C HIS A 549 -2.21 -22.40 -10.62
N LEU A 550 -3.40 -22.29 -10.05
CA LEU A 550 -4.08 -21.00 -9.89
C LEU A 550 -3.25 -20.00 -9.06
N PHE A 551 -2.58 -20.47 -7.99
CA PHE A 551 -1.68 -19.66 -7.20
C PHE A 551 -0.51 -19.11 -8.04
N SER A 552 0.12 -19.96 -8.86
CA SER A 552 1.18 -19.52 -9.78
C SER A 552 0.67 -18.57 -10.86
N GLN A 553 -0.56 -18.76 -11.32
CA GLN A 553 -1.17 -17.84 -12.30
C GLN A 553 -1.44 -16.46 -11.70
N PHE A 554 -1.86 -16.36 -10.44
CA PHE A 554 -1.98 -15.06 -9.78
C PHE A 554 -0.65 -14.31 -9.74
N GLN A 555 0.46 -15.00 -9.41
CA GLN A 555 1.80 -14.40 -9.46
C GLN A 555 2.20 -14.01 -10.89
N LYS A 556 1.86 -14.83 -11.90
CA LYS A 556 2.11 -14.52 -13.32
C LYS A 556 1.35 -13.26 -13.76
N TRP A 557 0.16 -13.01 -13.20
CA TRP A 557 -0.63 -11.80 -13.41
C TRP A 557 -0.09 -10.57 -12.62
N GLY A 558 1.10 -10.69 -12.00
CA GLY A 558 1.76 -9.60 -11.29
C GLY A 558 1.29 -9.39 -9.87
N LEU A 559 0.43 -10.25 -9.32
CA LEU A 559 -0.03 -10.09 -7.95
C LEU A 559 1.11 -10.43 -6.97
N GLU A 560 1.49 -9.47 -6.15
CA GLU A 560 2.32 -9.72 -4.98
C GLU A 560 1.45 -10.30 -3.87
N LEU A 561 1.65 -11.58 -3.58
CA LEU A 561 0.88 -12.31 -2.58
C LEU A 561 1.51 -12.13 -1.21
N HIS A 562 0.67 -11.99 -0.17
CA HIS A 562 1.19 -11.93 1.21
C HIS A 562 2.20 -13.06 1.47
N PRO A 563 3.34 -12.81 2.15
CA PRO A 563 4.39 -13.81 2.34
C PRO A 563 3.93 -15.12 3.01
N GLU A 564 2.85 -15.09 3.79
CA GLU A 564 2.26 -16.27 4.43
C GLU A 564 1.16 -16.93 3.58
N ALA A 565 0.90 -16.43 2.37
CA ALA A 565 -0.13 -16.98 1.49
C ALA A 565 0.26 -18.38 0.99
N PHE A 566 -0.72 -19.26 0.89
CA PHE A 566 -0.54 -20.61 0.39
C PHE A 566 -1.71 -21.03 -0.51
N PRO A 567 -1.50 -21.98 -1.44
CA PRO A 567 -2.53 -22.48 -2.32
C PRO A 567 -3.71 -23.10 -1.54
N SER A 568 -4.91 -22.59 -1.74
CA SER A 568 -6.11 -23.08 -1.07
C SER A 568 -7.36 -22.95 -1.95
N PRO A 569 -8.41 -23.76 -1.75
CA PRO A 569 -9.66 -23.62 -2.50
C PRO A 569 -10.33 -22.27 -2.33
N ALA A 570 -10.17 -21.62 -1.18
CA ALA A 570 -10.82 -20.36 -0.85
C ALA A 570 -10.25 -19.17 -1.64
N MET A 571 -9.01 -19.28 -2.16
CA MET A 571 -8.43 -18.20 -2.98
C MET A 571 -9.22 -17.94 -4.27
N ALA A 572 -9.98 -18.92 -4.77
CA ALA A 572 -10.86 -18.76 -5.93
C ALA A 572 -12.01 -17.76 -5.70
N ILE A 573 -12.25 -17.36 -4.46
CA ILE A 573 -13.22 -16.33 -4.05
C ILE A 573 -12.56 -15.14 -3.35
N GLY A 574 -11.21 -15.05 -3.37
CA GLY A 574 -10.44 -13.89 -2.94
C GLY A 574 -10.18 -13.80 -1.45
N THR A 575 -9.91 -14.91 -0.80
CA THR A 575 -9.42 -14.91 0.60
C THR A 575 -7.92 -14.71 0.72
N ILE A 576 -7.20 -14.66 -0.40
CA ILE A 576 -5.77 -14.37 -0.45
C ILE A 576 -5.56 -12.85 -0.33
N GLU A 577 -4.52 -12.44 0.37
CA GLU A 577 -4.18 -11.03 0.56
C GLU A 577 -3.15 -10.59 -0.47
N ILE A 578 -3.43 -9.45 -1.12
CA ILE A 578 -2.67 -8.88 -2.25
C ILE A 578 -2.64 -7.35 -2.14
N HIS A 579 -1.78 -6.71 -2.91
CA HIS A 579 -1.85 -5.27 -3.12
C HIS A 579 -2.96 -4.92 -4.11
N MET A 580 -3.78 -3.90 -3.78
CA MET A 580 -4.93 -3.54 -4.61
C MET A 580 -4.53 -2.96 -5.97
N LEU A 581 -3.38 -2.31 -6.06
CA LEU A 581 -2.87 -1.78 -7.33
C LEU A 581 -2.46 -2.91 -8.28
N ASP A 582 -1.86 -3.99 -7.78
CA ASP A 582 -1.50 -5.16 -8.61
C ASP A 582 -2.75 -5.78 -9.27
N LEU A 583 -3.85 -5.85 -8.51
CA LEU A 583 -5.11 -6.31 -9.07
C LEU A 583 -5.64 -5.38 -10.16
N LEU A 584 -5.51 -4.06 -9.98
CA LEU A 584 -5.87 -3.09 -11.02
C LEU A 584 -5.03 -3.28 -12.28
N GLU A 585 -3.73 -3.50 -12.14
CA GLU A 585 -2.81 -3.79 -13.26
C GLU A 585 -3.17 -5.11 -13.96
N ALA A 586 -3.53 -6.14 -13.21
CA ALA A 586 -4.03 -7.41 -13.78
C ALA A 586 -5.32 -7.19 -14.58
N TYR A 587 -6.25 -6.35 -14.10
CA TYR A 587 -7.42 -5.93 -14.89
C TYR A 587 -7.01 -5.15 -16.13
N GLY A 588 -6.02 -4.28 -16.02
CA GLY A 588 -5.39 -3.61 -17.16
C GLY A 588 -4.81 -4.61 -18.17
N GLY A 589 -4.15 -5.65 -17.71
CA GLY A 589 -3.64 -6.73 -18.54
C GLY A 589 -4.74 -7.50 -19.28
N ILE A 590 -5.91 -7.73 -18.64
CA ILE A 590 -7.09 -8.31 -19.32
C ILE A 590 -7.58 -7.33 -20.41
N ALA A 591 -7.72 -6.05 -20.08
CA ALA A 591 -8.14 -5.01 -21.04
C ALA A 591 -7.19 -4.89 -22.23
N ASN A 592 -5.90 -5.10 -22.01
CA ASN A 592 -4.81 -5.07 -22.99
C ASN A 592 -4.62 -6.42 -23.75
N GLY A 593 -5.70 -7.20 -23.86
CA GLY A 593 -5.68 -8.45 -24.61
C GLY A 593 -4.74 -9.52 -24.03
N GLY A 594 -4.56 -9.56 -22.72
CA GLY A 594 -3.69 -10.52 -22.03
C GLY A 594 -2.22 -10.12 -21.95
N VAL A 595 -1.90 -8.84 -22.18
CA VAL A 595 -0.53 -8.28 -22.02
C VAL A 595 -0.49 -7.39 -20.78
N LEU A 596 0.25 -7.82 -19.78
CA LEU A 596 0.52 -7.06 -18.57
C LEU A 596 1.68 -6.10 -18.80
N MET A 597 1.47 -4.81 -18.60
CA MET A 597 2.52 -3.79 -18.67
C MET A 597 3.15 -3.61 -17.29
N PRO A 598 4.47 -3.38 -17.22
CA PRO A 598 5.11 -3.05 -15.96
C PRO A 598 4.67 -1.66 -15.49
N ARG A 599 4.51 -1.53 -14.17
CA ARG A 599 4.13 -0.26 -13.52
C ARG A 599 5.10 0.86 -13.83
N GLN A 600 4.59 2.02 -14.21
CA GLN A 600 5.33 3.24 -14.45
C GLN A 600 4.78 4.37 -13.58
N VAL A 601 5.65 5.03 -12.82
CA VAL A 601 5.32 6.22 -12.01
C VAL A 601 6.18 7.43 -12.37
N ILE A 602 7.34 7.22 -13.00
CA ILE A 602 8.27 8.25 -13.48
C ILE A 602 8.37 8.14 -15.00
N ARG A 603 8.25 9.25 -15.72
CA ARG A 603 8.43 9.35 -17.16
C ARG A 603 9.85 9.76 -17.51
N GLU A 604 10.34 10.84 -16.87
CA GLU A 604 11.64 11.43 -17.21
C GLU A 604 12.31 11.98 -15.95
N ILE A 605 13.62 11.83 -15.89
CA ILE A 605 14.47 12.46 -14.88
C ILE A 605 15.56 13.22 -15.62
N TYR A 606 15.68 14.49 -15.33
CA TYR A 606 16.77 15.35 -15.79
C TYR A 606 17.67 15.74 -14.60
N ASP A 607 18.98 15.80 -14.84
CA ASP A 607 19.93 16.31 -13.86
C ASP A 607 19.84 17.85 -13.71
N ASN A 608 20.67 18.42 -12.86
CA ASN A 608 20.74 19.86 -12.63
C ASN A 608 21.29 20.66 -13.82
N GLU A 609 21.92 20.00 -14.79
CA GLU A 609 22.41 20.56 -16.05
C GLU A 609 21.36 20.50 -17.16
N GLY A 610 20.26 19.77 -16.94
CA GLY A 610 19.17 19.58 -17.90
C GLY A 610 19.38 18.39 -18.84
N ASN A 611 20.33 17.51 -18.54
CA ASN A 611 20.52 16.28 -19.32
C ASN A 611 19.49 15.23 -18.87
N LEU A 612 18.96 14.48 -19.84
CA LEU A 612 18.08 13.35 -19.55
C LEU A 612 18.88 12.19 -18.93
N VAL A 613 18.51 11.79 -17.71
CA VAL A 613 19.14 10.71 -16.95
C VAL A 613 18.28 9.43 -17.02
N TYR A 614 16.97 9.57 -17.11
CA TYR A 614 16.01 8.47 -17.22
C TYR A 614 14.83 8.89 -18.14
N PRO A 615 14.31 8.00 -19.04
CA PRO A 615 14.83 6.65 -19.30
C PRO A 615 16.18 6.68 -20.01
N GLY A 616 17.03 5.70 -19.69
CA GLY A 616 18.24 5.39 -20.44
C GLY A 616 17.92 4.49 -21.63
N GLU A 617 18.95 4.19 -22.44
CA GLU A 617 18.80 3.26 -23.56
C GLU A 617 18.44 1.84 -23.05
N GLY A 618 17.25 1.34 -23.41
CA GLY A 618 16.74 0.03 -23.00
C GLY A 618 15.83 0.03 -21.78
N ASP A 619 15.50 1.18 -21.19
CA ASP A 619 14.57 1.31 -20.04
C ASP A 619 13.09 1.38 -20.50
N GLU A 620 12.80 1.27 -21.78
CA GLU A 620 11.43 1.26 -22.28
C GLU A 620 10.62 0.08 -21.71
N PRO A 621 9.39 0.33 -21.20
CA PRO A 621 8.56 -0.71 -20.59
C PRO A 621 8.14 -1.76 -21.65
N ILE A 622 8.45 -3.02 -21.39
CA ILE A 622 8.07 -4.15 -22.25
C ILE A 622 6.97 -4.95 -21.58
N GLY A 623 5.80 -5.03 -22.26
CA GLY A 623 4.67 -5.80 -21.79
C GLY A 623 4.92 -7.31 -21.85
N THR A 624 4.43 -8.03 -20.86
CA THR A 624 4.52 -9.49 -20.76
C THR A 624 3.17 -10.13 -21.09
N ARG A 625 3.14 -11.06 -22.05
CA ARG A 625 1.92 -11.83 -22.34
C ARG A 625 1.67 -12.85 -21.23
N VAL A 626 0.55 -12.70 -20.52
CA VAL A 626 0.16 -13.55 -19.40
C VAL A 626 -1.06 -14.43 -19.72
N ALA A 627 -1.84 -14.08 -20.73
CA ALA A 627 -2.94 -14.90 -21.26
C ALA A 627 -3.12 -14.66 -22.76
N SER A 628 -3.88 -15.52 -23.40
CA SER A 628 -4.27 -15.34 -24.81
C SER A 628 -5.25 -14.19 -24.96
N GLU A 629 -5.18 -13.53 -26.12
CA GLU A 629 -6.10 -12.43 -26.48
C GLU A 629 -7.55 -12.90 -26.48
N GLN A 630 -7.81 -14.15 -26.86
CA GLN A 630 -9.15 -14.75 -26.90
C GLN A 630 -9.73 -14.91 -25.48
N ALA A 631 -8.94 -15.43 -24.53
CA ALA A 631 -9.37 -15.59 -23.15
C ALA A 631 -9.63 -14.22 -22.48
N ALA A 632 -8.74 -13.25 -22.74
CA ALA A 632 -8.88 -11.88 -22.25
C ALA A 632 -10.15 -11.20 -22.81
N TRP A 633 -10.39 -11.35 -24.11
CA TRP A 633 -11.61 -10.81 -24.73
C TRP A 633 -12.88 -11.45 -24.16
N LEU A 634 -12.89 -12.79 -23.95
CA LEU A 634 -14.06 -13.47 -23.36
C LEU A 634 -14.39 -12.93 -21.96
N ILE A 635 -13.38 -12.69 -21.13
CA ILE A 635 -13.61 -12.06 -19.81
C ILE A 635 -14.16 -10.64 -19.95
N SER A 636 -13.60 -9.84 -20.87
CA SER A 636 -14.08 -8.48 -21.14
C SER A 636 -15.53 -8.46 -21.61
N ASP A 637 -15.90 -9.33 -22.56
CA ASP A 637 -17.27 -9.49 -23.08
C ASP A 637 -18.26 -9.96 -21.98
N ILE A 638 -17.82 -10.86 -21.10
CA ILE A 638 -18.65 -11.30 -19.96
C ILE A 638 -18.89 -10.15 -18.98
N LEU A 639 -17.83 -9.42 -18.62
CA LEU A 639 -17.89 -8.32 -17.62
C LEU A 639 -18.56 -7.06 -18.18
N GLU A 640 -18.46 -6.78 -19.49
CA GLU A 640 -19.21 -5.71 -20.13
C GLU A 640 -20.72 -5.91 -19.95
N GLY A 641 -21.18 -7.17 -19.94
CA GLY A 641 -22.56 -7.52 -19.63
C GLY A 641 -23.08 -6.92 -18.31
N ASN A 642 -22.20 -6.66 -17.34
CA ASN A 642 -22.56 -6.01 -16.07
C ASN A 642 -22.97 -4.55 -16.24
N THR A 643 -22.60 -3.89 -17.33
CA THR A 643 -23.03 -2.53 -17.67
C THR A 643 -24.23 -2.48 -18.62
N LEU A 644 -24.73 -3.64 -19.05
CA LEU A 644 -25.89 -3.78 -19.93
C LEU A 644 -27.15 -4.08 -19.12
N ARG A 645 -28.10 -3.13 -19.10
CA ARG A 645 -29.36 -3.29 -18.36
C ARG A 645 -30.17 -4.50 -18.79
N SER A 646 -30.08 -4.89 -20.05
CA SER A 646 -30.74 -6.05 -20.62
C SER A 646 -30.16 -7.38 -20.14
N VAL A 647 -28.91 -7.36 -19.67
CA VAL A 647 -28.19 -8.53 -19.14
C VAL A 647 -28.24 -8.54 -17.61
N ASN A 648 -27.93 -7.43 -16.98
CA ASN A 648 -27.83 -7.32 -15.53
C ASN A 648 -28.33 -5.96 -15.03
N ALA A 649 -29.64 -5.82 -14.82
CA ALA A 649 -30.24 -4.56 -14.42
C ALA A 649 -29.72 -4.01 -13.08
N TYR A 650 -29.26 -4.88 -12.19
CA TYR A 650 -28.77 -4.51 -10.87
C TYR A 650 -27.40 -3.83 -10.93
N TRP A 651 -26.41 -4.47 -11.56
CA TRP A 651 -25.09 -3.87 -11.73
C TRP A 651 -25.09 -2.72 -12.74
N ALA A 652 -25.93 -2.78 -13.79
CA ALA A 652 -26.07 -1.72 -14.78
C ALA A 652 -26.62 -0.39 -14.24
N THR A 653 -26.97 -0.32 -12.94
CA THR A 653 -27.23 0.93 -12.23
C THR A 653 -26.06 1.91 -12.36
N TRP A 654 -24.83 1.40 -12.42
CA TRP A 654 -23.58 2.14 -12.49
C TRP A 654 -22.92 2.10 -13.88
N SER A 655 -23.73 1.89 -14.93
CA SER A 655 -23.25 2.02 -16.30
C SER A 655 -22.78 3.44 -16.61
N ILE A 656 -21.72 3.56 -17.40
CA ILE A 656 -21.09 4.82 -17.73
C ILE A 656 -21.72 5.38 -19.01
N SER A 657 -21.92 6.68 -19.04
CA SER A 657 -22.41 7.38 -20.22
C SER A 657 -21.76 8.76 -20.35
N ASP A 658 -21.53 9.19 -21.59
CA ASP A 658 -21.04 10.52 -21.92
C ASP A 658 -21.91 11.13 -23.03
N GLY A 659 -22.38 12.35 -22.83
CA GLY A 659 -23.30 13.01 -23.77
C GLY A 659 -24.58 12.22 -24.06
N GLY A 660 -25.05 11.36 -23.15
CA GLY A 660 -26.24 10.51 -23.32
C GLY A 660 -25.97 9.21 -24.10
N LYS A 661 -24.74 8.95 -24.53
CA LYS A 661 -24.31 7.70 -25.13
C LYS A 661 -23.69 6.81 -24.07
N ARG A 662 -24.04 5.51 -24.04
CA ARG A 662 -23.39 4.53 -23.18
C ARG A 662 -21.92 4.37 -23.59
N ARG A 663 -21.02 4.34 -22.62
CA ARG A 663 -19.62 3.99 -22.81
C ARG A 663 -19.43 2.52 -22.40
N PRO A 664 -18.97 1.64 -23.29
CA PRO A 664 -18.67 0.24 -22.95
C PRO A 664 -17.61 0.16 -21.86
N ALA A 665 -17.91 -0.62 -20.82
CA ALA A 665 -17.01 -0.79 -19.68
C ALA A 665 -17.20 -2.20 -19.12
N ALA A 666 -16.10 -2.83 -18.76
CA ALA A 666 -16.07 -4.11 -18.06
C ALA A 666 -15.70 -3.85 -16.61
N TYR A 667 -16.50 -4.34 -15.64
CA TYR A 667 -16.17 -4.17 -14.24
C TYR A 667 -16.67 -5.30 -13.37
N LYS A 668 -16.01 -5.46 -12.24
CA LYS A 668 -16.31 -6.44 -11.21
C LYS A 668 -16.19 -5.83 -9.83
N THR A 669 -17.06 -6.23 -8.93
CA THR A 669 -17.04 -5.82 -7.52
C THR A 669 -16.55 -6.95 -6.64
N GLY A 670 -15.88 -6.61 -5.55
CA GLY A 670 -15.48 -7.47 -4.46
C GLY A 670 -16.14 -7.08 -3.14
N THR A 671 -16.26 -8.04 -2.28
CA THR A 671 -16.66 -7.90 -0.87
C THR A 671 -16.05 -9.09 -0.15
N THR A 672 -15.32 -8.84 0.91
CA THR A 672 -14.70 -9.90 1.70
C THR A 672 -15.71 -10.52 2.67
N ASP A 673 -15.44 -11.74 3.08
CA ASP A 673 -16.07 -12.33 4.26
C ASP A 673 -15.85 -11.38 5.45
N GLU A 674 -16.67 -11.39 6.45
CA GLU A 674 -16.62 -10.47 7.59
C GLU A 674 -16.84 -8.98 7.24
N ASN A 675 -17.03 -8.61 5.97
CA ASN A 675 -17.23 -7.24 5.50
C ASN A 675 -16.11 -6.26 5.93
N LYS A 676 -14.85 -6.64 5.78
CA LYS A 676 -13.72 -5.76 6.07
C LYS A 676 -13.40 -4.83 4.92
N ASP A 677 -13.46 -5.37 3.69
CA ASP A 677 -13.09 -4.70 2.46
C ASP A 677 -14.19 -4.78 1.42
N ILE A 678 -14.43 -3.67 0.74
CA ILE A 678 -15.32 -3.59 -0.42
C ILE A 678 -14.56 -2.88 -1.52
N ASP A 679 -14.51 -3.47 -2.68
CA ASP A 679 -13.78 -2.94 -3.83
C ASP A 679 -14.58 -3.00 -5.13
N ALA A 680 -14.05 -2.33 -6.16
CA ALA A 680 -14.51 -2.46 -7.53
C ALA A 680 -13.35 -2.13 -8.48
N PHE A 681 -13.17 -2.98 -9.48
CA PHE A 681 -12.16 -2.84 -10.53
C PHE A 681 -12.81 -2.94 -11.89
N GLY A 682 -12.34 -2.14 -12.83
CA GLY A 682 -12.87 -2.19 -14.18
C GLY A 682 -12.16 -1.22 -15.12
N TYR A 683 -12.43 -1.40 -16.40
CA TYR A 683 -11.77 -0.68 -17.48
C TYR A 683 -12.73 -0.36 -18.62
N LEU A 684 -12.32 0.58 -19.42
CA LEU A 684 -13.00 0.95 -20.68
C LEU A 684 -12.39 0.15 -21.84
N ALA A 685 -13.14 0.05 -22.92
CA ALA A 685 -12.58 -0.43 -24.18
C ALA A 685 -11.41 0.50 -24.62
N PRO A 686 -10.34 -0.03 -25.25
CA PRO A 686 -9.19 0.76 -25.64
C PRO A 686 -9.59 1.78 -26.71
N PRO A 687 -9.13 3.03 -26.64
CA PRO A 687 -9.30 3.98 -27.71
C PRO A 687 -8.49 3.60 -28.94
N ASP A 688 -8.98 3.95 -30.14
CA ASP A 688 -8.29 3.69 -31.40
C ASP A 688 -6.99 4.51 -31.54
N ASP A 689 -7.00 5.72 -30.97
CA ASP A 689 -5.86 6.62 -30.94
C ASP A 689 -4.87 6.21 -29.83
N PRO A 690 -3.62 5.92 -30.15
CA PRO A 690 -2.61 5.55 -29.15
C PRO A 690 -2.25 6.68 -28.19
N ASP A 691 -2.47 7.93 -28.55
CA ASP A 691 -2.15 9.07 -27.70
C ASP A 691 -3.25 9.34 -26.65
N VAL A 692 -4.42 8.72 -26.80
CA VAL A 692 -5.53 8.80 -25.82
C VAL A 692 -5.35 7.69 -24.78
N PRO A 693 -5.36 7.98 -23.48
CA PRO A 693 -5.11 6.97 -22.44
C PRO A 693 -6.18 5.88 -22.41
N ALA A 694 -5.75 4.64 -22.28
CA ALA A 694 -6.60 3.46 -22.11
C ALA A 694 -6.83 3.20 -20.62
N LEU A 695 -8.02 3.57 -20.13
CA LEU A 695 -8.27 3.73 -18.71
C LEU A 695 -8.74 2.45 -18.00
N ALA A 696 -8.07 2.11 -16.90
CA ALA A 696 -8.61 1.23 -15.88
C ALA A 696 -8.65 1.97 -14.52
N VAL A 697 -9.66 1.67 -13.71
CA VAL A 697 -9.89 2.27 -12.39
C VAL A 697 -10.10 1.15 -11.37
N GLY A 698 -9.41 1.27 -10.24
CA GLY A 698 -9.61 0.44 -9.05
C GLY A 698 -9.95 1.29 -7.84
N VAL A 699 -10.90 0.85 -7.04
CA VAL A 699 -11.29 1.53 -5.80
C VAL A 699 -11.49 0.54 -4.67
N TRP A 700 -11.15 0.97 -3.48
CA TRP A 700 -11.36 0.26 -2.22
C TRP A 700 -12.06 1.16 -1.20
N MET A 701 -12.88 0.56 -0.33
CA MET A 701 -13.55 1.24 0.79
C MET A 701 -13.56 0.30 2.00
N GLY A 702 -13.25 0.85 3.19
CA GLY A 702 -13.16 0.06 4.42
C GLY A 702 -12.60 0.86 5.59
N ASN A 703 -11.85 0.16 6.44
CA ASN A 703 -11.11 0.74 7.57
C ASN A 703 -9.63 0.34 7.48
N SER A 704 -8.71 1.29 7.68
CA SER A 704 -7.27 1.03 7.57
C SER A 704 -6.79 -0.08 8.52
N ASN A 705 -7.37 -0.16 9.71
CA ASN A 705 -7.05 -1.16 10.74
C ASN A 705 -7.74 -2.52 10.53
N GLY A 706 -8.50 -2.72 9.44
CA GLY A 706 -9.24 -3.95 9.18
C GLY A 706 -10.49 -4.16 10.05
N ASP A 707 -10.96 -3.15 10.76
CA ASP A 707 -12.24 -3.22 11.48
C ASP A 707 -13.38 -3.48 10.49
N PRO A 708 -14.32 -4.39 10.78
CA PRO A 708 -15.44 -4.67 9.90
C PRO A 708 -16.35 -3.44 9.71
N ILE A 709 -16.82 -3.26 8.48
CA ILE A 709 -17.92 -2.36 8.17
C ILE A 709 -19.26 -3.07 8.39
N ARG A 710 -20.33 -2.33 8.49
CA ARG A 710 -21.67 -2.93 8.52
C ARG A 710 -22.01 -3.47 7.14
N PRO A 711 -22.74 -4.58 7.02
CA PRO A 711 -23.10 -5.17 5.74
C PRO A 711 -23.76 -4.16 4.81
N ILE A 712 -23.13 -3.91 3.67
CA ILE A 712 -23.60 -3.09 2.56
C ILE A 712 -23.24 -3.82 1.28
N THR A 713 -24.09 -3.73 0.26
CA THR A 713 -23.76 -4.34 -1.03
C THR A 713 -22.72 -3.50 -1.77
N SER A 714 -21.80 -4.16 -2.47
CA SER A 714 -20.79 -3.46 -3.29
C SER A 714 -21.44 -2.57 -4.37
N VAL A 715 -22.62 -2.92 -4.87
CA VAL A 715 -23.39 -2.08 -5.81
C VAL A 715 -23.85 -0.78 -5.14
N ALA A 716 -24.20 -0.79 -3.85
CA ALA A 716 -24.58 0.45 -3.14
C ALA A 716 -23.37 1.29 -2.71
N SER A 717 -22.16 0.75 -2.77
CA SER A 717 -20.92 1.37 -2.27
C SER A 717 -19.83 1.50 -3.33
N SER A 718 -18.92 0.54 -3.45
CA SER A 718 -17.71 0.62 -4.29
C SER A 718 -18.01 0.75 -5.79
N ALA A 719 -19.07 0.12 -6.30
CA ALA A 719 -19.48 0.28 -7.69
C ALA A 719 -19.84 1.74 -8.01
N GLY A 720 -20.49 2.44 -7.07
CA GLY A 720 -20.81 3.86 -7.21
C GLY A 720 -19.56 4.72 -7.20
N LEU A 721 -18.58 4.43 -6.35
CA LEU A 721 -17.30 5.14 -6.32
C LEU A 721 -16.53 4.93 -7.62
N TRP A 722 -16.40 3.68 -8.07
CA TRP A 722 -15.76 3.32 -9.34
C TRP A 722 -16.40 4.05 -10.53
N SER A 723 -17.73 3.98 -10.65
CA SER A 723 -18.45 4.58 -11.78
C SER A 723 -18.33 6.09 -11.82
N ASN A 724 -18.37 6.76 -10.66
CA ASN A 724 -18.23 8.22 -10.59
C ASN A 724 -16.82 8.68 -10.98
N ILE A 725 -15.78 7.99 -10.51
CA ILE A 725 -14.39 8.29 -10.90
C ILE A 725 -14.25 8.04 -12.41
N MET A 726 -14.58 6.83 -12.88
CA MET A 726 -14.43 6.47 -14.29
C MET A 726 -15.20 7.42 -15.22
N SER A 727 -16.41 7.83 -14.83
CA SER A 727 -17.23 8.77 -15.62
C SER A 727 -16.59 10.14 -15.76
N GLU A 728 -15.94 10.65 -14.70
CA GLU A 728 -15.30 11.96 -14.75
C GLU A 728 -13.95 11.92 -15.47
N VAL A 729 -13.10 10.91 -15.19
CA VAL A 729 -11.77 10.80 -15.83
C VAL A 729 -11.87 10.47 -17.33
N SER A 730 -12.95 9.83 -17.77
CA SER A 730 -13.16 9.49 -19.18
C SER A 730 -14.01 10.51 -19.94
N LYS A 731 -14.43 11.59 -19.29
CA LYS A 731 -15.32 12.57 -19.90
C LYS A 731 -14.67 13.25 -21.12
N GLY A 732 -15.37 13.20 -22.24
CA GLY A 732 -14.89 13.79 -23.50
C GLY A 732 -13.93 12.91 -24.28
N LEU A 733 -13.46 11.79 -23.73
CA LEU A 733 -12.67 10.83 -24.49
C LEU A 733 -13.53 10.10 -25.54
N PRO A 734 -12.94 9.55 -26.62
CA PRO A 734 -13.65 8.73 -27.59
C PRO A 734 -14.42 7.57 -26.93
N ILE A 735 -15.58 7.22 -27.48
CA ILE A 735 -16.35 6.05 -27.06
C ILE A 735 -16.09 4.94 -28.06
N THR A 736 -15.47 3.87 -27.60
CA THR A 736 -15.07 2.69 -28.39
C THR A 736 -15.74 1.44 -27.83
N ASP A 737 -15.83 0.39 -28.63
CA ASP A 737 -16.31 -0.93 -28.23
C ASP A 737 -15.13 -1.89 -28.04
N PHE A 738 -15.32 -2.97 -27.27
CA PHE A 738 -14.32 -4.04 -27.14
C PHE A 738 -14.22 -4.80 -28.47
N GLU A 739 -13.17 -4.53 -29.24
CA GLU A 739 -12.94 -5.21 -30.50
C GLU A 739 -12.77 -6.72 -30.29
N ARG A 740 -13.53 -7.52 -31.06
CA ARG A 740 -13.48 -8.97 -30.93
C ARG A 740 -12.14 -9.53 -31.44
N SER A 741 -11.49 -10.30 -30.61
CA SER A 741 -10.30 -11.05 -30.98
C SER A 741 -10.54 -12.06 -32.11
N LYS A 742 -9.53 -12.28 -32.95
CA LYS A 742 -9.54 -13.35 -33.96
C LYS A 742 -9.45 -14.72 -33.28
N GLY A 743 -9.90 -15.79 -33.93
CA GLY A 743 -9.87 -17.15 -33.40
C GLY A 743 -10.99 -17.41 -32.39
N LEU A 744 -12.11 -16.67 -32.49
CA LEU A 744 -13.34 -16.89 -31.73
C LEU A 744 -14.47 -17.28 -32.68
N THR A 745 -15.20 -18.32 -32.33
CA THR A 745 -16.39 -18.78 -33.03
C THR A 745 -17.61 -18.69 -32.14
N ARG A 746 -18.79 -18.56 -32.74
CA ARG A 746 -20.06 -18.42 -32.01
C ARG A 746 -20.92 -19.64 -32.31
N VAL A 747 -21.36 -20.32 -31.26
CA VAL A 747 -22.13 -21.57 -31.37
C VAL A 747 -23.41 -21.49 -30.55
N GLU A 748 -24.48 -22.05 -31.08
CA GLU A 748 -25.71 -22.23 -30.34
C GLU A 748 -25.61 -23.44 -29.39
N VAL A 749 -25.87 -23.20 -28.10
CA VAL A 749 -25.77 -24.20 -27.05
C VAL A 749 -27.03 -24.25 -26.20
N ASP A 750 -27.26 -25.37 -25.56
CA ASP A 750 -28.25 -25.52 -24.52
C ASP A 750 -27.99 -24.53 -23.38
N ALA A 751 -28.99 -23.76 -22.98
CA ALA A 751 -28.83 -22.67 -22.04
C ALA A 751 -28.37 -23.12 -20.65
N PHE A 752 -28.55 -24.38 -20.29
CA PHE A 752 -28.25 -24.94 -18.99
C PHE A 752 -26.97 -25.79 -19.00
N SER A 753 -26.92 -26.82 -19.87
CA SER A 753 -25.74 -27.68 -19.94
C SER A 753 -24.54 -27.08 -20.64
N GLY A 754 -24.76 -26.05 -21.48
CA GLY A 754 -23.69 -25.44 -22.30
C GLY A 754 -23.18 -26.33 -23.44
N LEU A 755 -23.79 -27.47 -23.67
CA LEU A 755 -23.50 -28.42 -24.77
C LEU A 755 -24.33 -28.06 -26.01
N LEU A 756 -24.10 -28.75 -27.14
CA LEU A 756 -24.98 -28.61 -28.31
C LEU A 756 -26.39 -28.96 -27.95
N PRO A 757 -27.42 -28.34 -28.58
CA PRO A 757 -28.81 -28.71 -28.32
C PRO A 757 -29.06 -30.21 -28.56
N GLY A 758 -29.65 -30.86 -27.57
CA GLY A 758 -30.07 -32.25 -27.61
C GLY A 758 -31.58 -32.41 -27.72
N PRO A 759 -32.06 -33.64 -27.82
CA PRO A 759 -33.49 -33.92 -27.67
C PRO A 759 -33.98 -33.39 -26.33
N GLY A 760 -35.14 -32.73 -26.31
CA GLY A 760 -35.65 -32.14 -25.07
C GLY A 760 -35.07 -30.82 -24.63
N THR A 761 -34.04 -30.27 -25.31
CA THR A 761 -33.53 -28.90 -25.04
C THR A 761 -34.65 -27.87 -25.19
N ALA A 762 -35.03 -27.24 -24.09
CA ALA A 762 -36.15 -26.29 -24.07
C ALA A 762 -35.72 -24.86 -24.41
N ARG A 763 -34.43 -24.52 -24.21
CA ARG A 763 -33.90 -23.19 -24.44
C ARG A 763 -32.47 -23.25 -24.92
N THR A 764 -32.13 -22.44 -25.91
CA THR A 764 -30.78 -22.27 -26.44
C THR A 764 -30.31 -20.84 -26.25
N VAL A 765 -28.99 -20.68 -26.26
CA VAL A 765 -28.29 -19.37 -26.25
C VAL A 765 -27.12 -19.42 -27.21
N GLN A 766 -26.73 -18.27 -27.72
CA GLN A 766 -25.52 -18.11 -28.48
C GLN A 766 -24.35 -17.84 -27.55
N GLU A 767 -23.26 -18.60 -27.65
CA GLU A 767 -22.06 -18.41 -26.83
C GLU A 767 -20.80 -18.37 -27.68
N TRP A 768 -19.79 -17.65 -27.18
CA TRP A 768 -18.48 -17.52 -27.82
C TRP A 768 -17.50 -18.55 -27.29
N PHE A 769 -16.72 -19.14 -28.20
CA PHE A 769 -15.70 -20.14 -27.93
C PHE A 769 -14.38 -19.75 -28.57
N ILE A 770 -13.27 -20.09 -27.91
CA ILE A 770 -11.97 -20.13 -28.58
C ILE A 770 -12.04 -21.26 -29.60
N GLU A 771 -11.63 -21.00 -30.86
CA GLU A 771 -11.69 -22.01 -31.93
C GLU A 771 -11.06 -23.33 -31.49
N GLY A 772 -11.76 -24.43 -31.68
CA GLY A 772 -11.38 -25.79 -31.27
C GLY A 772 -11.77 -26.15 -29.83
N THR A 773 -12.50 -25.27 -29.11
CA THR A 773 -13.08 -25.57 -27.78
C THR A 773 -14.58 -25.67 -27.78
N GLU A 774 -15.20 -25.61 -28.96
CA GLU A 774 -16.65 -25.73 -29.10
C GLU A 774 -17.14 -27.09 -28.62
N PRO A 775 -18.35 -27.19 -28.04
CA PRO A 775 -18.89 -28.45 -27.58
C PRO A 775 -19.15 -29.38 -28.80
N THR A 776 -18.67 -30.61 -28.71
CA THR A 776 -18.92 -31.67 -29.70
C THR A 776 -20.03 -32.61 -29.29
N ARG A 777 -20.39 -32.58 -27.99
CA ARG A 777 -21.45 -33.42 -27.42
C ARG A 777 -22.77 -32.67 -27.40
N ARG A 778 -23.88 -33.40 -27.55
CA ARG A 778 -25.21 -32.88 -27.34
C ARG A 778 -25.58 -32.91 -25.86
N SER A 779 -26.46 -32.01 -25.46
CA SER A 779 -27.03 -31.96 -24.11
C SER A 779 -27.70 -33.27 -23.75
N ASP A 780 -27.31 -33.83 -22.62
CA ASP A 780 -27.79 -35.10 -22.05
C ASP A 780 -28.44 -34.89 -20.67
N ILE A 781 -28.71 -33.63 -20.28
CA ILE A 781 -29.45 -33.33 -19.05
C ILE A 781 -30.97 -33.55 -19.19
N HIS A 782 -31.45 -33.86 -20.39
CA HIS A 782 -32.84 -34.22 -20.67
C HIS A 782 -32.85 -35.67 -21.11
N VAL A 783 -33.52 -36.50 -20.32
CA VAL A 783 -33.65 -37.93 -20.58
C VAL A 783 -35.10 -38.28 -21.00
N GLU A 784 -35.23 -39.08 -22.02
CA GLU A 784 -36.52 -39.60 -22.46
C GLU A 784 -37.03 -40.65 -21.47
N LYS A 785 -38.28 -40.52 -21.04
CA LYS A 785 -38.98 -41.50 -20.21
C LYS A 785 -40.35 -41.82 -20.83
N GLN A 786 -40.75 -43.03 -20.64
CA GLN A 786 -42.12 -43.49 -21.00
C GLN A 786 -43.04 -43.11 -19.85
N ILE A 787 -44.10 -42.36 -20.16
CA ILE A 787 -45.09 -41.85 -19.21
C ILE A 787 -46.46 -42.42 -19.63
N ASP A 788 -47.25 -42.84 -18.68
CA ASP A 788 -48.64 -43.18 -18.87
C ASP A 788 -49.46 -41.89 -19.11
N GLU A 789 -50.01 -41.75 -20.30
CA GLU A 789 -50.76 -40.56 -20.73
C GLU A 789 -51.93 -40.23 -19.77
N ALA A 790 -52.54 -41.26 -19.20
CA ALA A 790 -53.70 -41.09 -18.34
C ALA A 790 -53.39 -40.60 -16.94
N THR A 791 -52.22 -40.98 -16.37
CA THR A 791 -51.87 -40.70 -15.00
C THR A 791 -50.72 -39.71 -14.88
N GLY A 792 -49.92 -39.52 -15.94
CA GLY A 792 -48.68 -38.69 -15.90
C GLY A 792 -47.57 -39.34 -15.08
N LEU A 793 -47.64 -40.63 -14.74
CA LEU A 793 -46.63 -41.37 -13.97
C LEU A 793 -45.72 -42.17 -14.92
N LEU A 794 -44.63 -42.72 -14.41
CA LEU A 794 -43.73 -43.58 -15.20
C LEU A 794 -44.52 -44.81 -15.72
N TRP A 795 -44.47 -45.07 -17.03
CA TRP A 795 -45.18 -46.15 -17.66
C TRP A 795 -44.51 -47.50 -17.39
N GLN A 796 -45.30 -48.47 -17.21
CA GLN A 796 -44.98 -49.93 -17.21
C GLN A 796 -46.13 -50.76 -17.81
N ASP A 797 -45.82 -51.98 -18.11
CA ASP A 797 -46.90 -52.91 -18.61
C ASP A 797 -48.07 -52.97 -17.62
N GLY A 798 -49.28 -52.74 -18.13
CA GLY A 798 -50.50 -52.76 -17.35
C GLY A 798 -50.99 -51.40 -16.86
N CYS A 799 -50.39 -50.31 -17.29
CA CYS A 799 -50.89 -48.95 -17.04
C CYS A 799 -52.21 -48.64 -17.76
N ALA A 800 -52.92 -47.61 -17.26
CA ALA A 800 -54.29 -47.31 -17.78
C ALA A 800 -54.24 -46.62 -19.16
N GLY A 801 -53.24 -45.82 -19.43
CA GLY A 801 -53.08 -45.09 -20.70
C GLY A 801 -51.97 -45.68 -21.57
N PRO A 802 -51.90 -45.23 -22.81
CA PRO A 802 -50.76 -45.56 -23.68
C PRO A 802 -49.47 -44.95 -23.15
N ALA A 803 -48.36 -45.61 -23.50
CA ALA A 803 -47.04 -45.03 -23.27
C ALA A 803 -46.80 -43.84 -24.21
N ILE A 804 -46.49 -42.69 -23.64
CA ILE A 804 -45.98 -41.49 -24.39
C ILE A 804 -44.58 -41.23 -23.99
N SER A 805 -43.75 -40.76 -24.92
CA SER A 805 -42.38 -40.33 -24.64
C SER A 805 -42.33 -38.85 -24.24
N GLU A 806 -41.78 -38.57 -23.07
CA GLU A 806 -41.51 -37.20 -22.60
C GLU A 806 -40.07 -37.05 -22.14
N TYR A 807 -39.54 -35.82 -22.24
CA TYR A 807 -38.21 -35.50 -21.80
C TYR A 807 -38.24 -34.86 -20.42
N PHE A 808 -37.39 -35.35 -19.52
CA PHE A 808 -37.30 -34.93 -18.14
C PHE A 808 -35.86 -34.56 -17.78
N LEU A 809 -35.69 -33.62 -16.84
CA LEU A 809 -34.38 -33.26 -16.32
C LEU A 809 -33.76 -34.39 -15.51
N ASP A 810 -32.52 -34.69 -15.84
CA ASP A 810 -31.69 -35.67 -15.11
C ASP A 810 -30.27 -35.03 -14.89
N PHE A 811 -29.89 -34.87 -13.66
CA PHE A 811 -28.57 -34.38 -13.26
C PHE A 811 -27.71 -35.48 -12.63
N SER A 812 -27.99 -36.74 -12.93
CA SER A 812 -27.14 -37.85 -12.56
C SER A 812 -25.87 -37.86 -13.41
N GLY A 813 -24.70 -37.81 -12.76
CA GLY A 813 -23.41 -37.84 -13.47
C GLY A 813 -22.95 -36.53 -14.12
N VAL A 814 -23.52 -35.37 -13.75
CA VAL A 814 -23.13 -34.06 -14.32
C VAL A 814 -21.84 -33.51 -13.72
N GLU A 815 -21.28 -34.12 -12.69
CA GLU A 815 -19.99 -33.72 -12.07
C GLU A 815 -18.94 -34.86 -12.17
N PRO A 816 -18.58 -35.28 -13.40
CA PRO A 816 -17.75 -36.50 -13.58
C PRO A 816 -16.30 -36.26 -13.08
N ALA A 817 -15.79 -35.04 -13.10
CA ALA A 817 -14.45 -34.74 -12.63
C ALA A 817 -14.34 -34.80 -11.09
N PHE A 818 -15.43 -34.56 -10.39
CA PHE A 818 -15.49 -34.58 -8.93
C PHE A 818 -16.72 -35.36 -8.44
N PRO A 819 -16.73 -36.71 -8.55
CA PRO A 819 -17.89 -37.54 -8.24
C PRO A 819 -18.41 -37.40 -6.81
N GLN A 820 -17.55 -36.99 -5.87
CA GLN A 820 -17.91 -36.71 -4.47
C GLN A 820 -18.93 -35.57 -4.34
N TRP A 821 -19.02 -34.65 -5.31
CA TRP A 821 -19.98 -33.55 -5.30
C TRP A 821 -21.36 -34.00 -5.82
N GLN A 822 -21.45 -35.08 -6.58
CA GLN A 822 -22.68 -35.58 -7.19
C GLN A 822 -23.80 -35.79 -6.17
N ARG A 823 -23.47 -36.21 -4.95
CA ARG A 823 -24.46 -36.38 -3.87
C ARG A 823 -25.20 -35.10 -3.51
N PHE A 824 -24.51 -33.93 -3.58
CA PHE A 824 -25.11 -32.62 -3.28
C PHE A 824 -26.04 -32.22 -4.42
N THR A 825 -25.64 -32.44 -5.67
CA THR A 825 -26.44 -32.22 -6.86
C THR A 825 -27.70 -33.09 -6.84
N GLN A 826 -27.60 -34.37 -6.50
CA GLN A 826 -28.76 -35.25 -6.36
C GLN A 826 -29.71 -34.80 -5.22
N GLY A 827 -29.13 -34.40 -4.08
CA GLY A 827 -29.91 -33.83 -2.98
C GLY A 827 -30.68 -32.56 -3.38
N TRP A 828 -30.02 -31.66 -4.14
CA TRP A 828 -30.69 -30.50 -4.72
C TRP A 828 -31.79 -30.92 -5.73
N ALA A 829 -31.50 -31.81 -6.68
CA ALA A 829 -32.45 -32.25 -7.67
C ALA A 829 -33.71 -32.86 -7.02
N SER A 830 -33.53 -33.65 -5.97
CA SER A 830 -34.64 -34.24 -5.20
C SER A 830 -35.49 -33.18 -4.49
N ARG A 831 -34.89 -32.06 -4.04
CA ARG A 831 -35.64 -30.91 -3.50
C ARG A 831 -36.35 -30.13 -4.60
N ALA A 832 -35.67 -29.91 -5.73
CA ALA A 832 -36.17 -29.18 -6.88
C ALA A 832 -37.39 -29.88 -7.50
N ALA A 833 -37.38 -31.21 -7.59
CA ALA A 833 -38.48 -32.01 -8.09
C ALA A 833 -39.80 -31.85 -7.29
N LYS A 834 -39.70 -31.46 -5.98
CA LYS A 834 -40.91 -31.23 -5.15
C LYS A 834 -41.59 -29.89 -5.42
N GLY A 835 -40.91 -29.01 -6.14
CA GLY A 835 -41.44 -27.68 -6.44
C GLY A 835 -41.31 -26.66 -5.30
N PRO A 836 -41.45 -25.36 -5.58
CA PRO A 836 -41.31 -24.31 -4.60
C PRO A 836 -42.53 -24.21 -3.68
N GLY A 837 -42.24 -23.97 -2.38
CA GLY A 837 -43.29 -23.78 -1.37
C GLY A 837 -43.89 -25.06 -0.79
N VAL A 838 -43.44 -26.24 -1.22
CA VAL A 838 -43.80 -27.54 -0.65
C VAL A 838 -42.87 -27.89 0.50
N ARG A 839 -43.35 -28.60 1.52
CA ARG A 839 -42.50 -29.07 2.63
C ARG A 839 -41.36 -29.95 2.14
N GLY A 840 -40.09 -29.49 2.37
CA GLY A 840 -38.89 -30.15 1.88
C GLY A 840 -38.51 -29.82 0.43
N GLY A 841 -39.27 -28.95 -0.25
CA GLY A 841 -38.92 -28.34 -1.51
C GLY A 841 -38.01 -27.09 -1.30
N PRO A 842 -37.50 -26.50 -2.39
CA PRO A 842 -36.66 -25.31 -2.33
C PRO A 842 -37.42 -24.11 -1.79
N LYS A 843 -36.69 -23.21 -1.09
CA LYS A 843 -37.23 -21.91 -0.71
C LYS A 843 -37.58 -21.12 -1.97
N ARG A 844 -38.67 -20.33 -1.95
CA ARG A 844 -39.00 -19.43 -3.05
C ARG A 844 -37.80 -18.58 -3.38
N THR A 845 -37.32 -18.61 -4.61
CA THR A 845 -36.31 -17.68 -5.12
C THR A 845 -36.96 -16.32 -5.26
N SER A 846 -36.34 -15.29 -4.73
CA SER A 846 -36.69 -13.93 -5.11
C SER A 846 -36.19 -13.73 -6.54
N THR A 847 -37.11 -13.71 -7.47
CA THR A 847 -36.82 -13.58 -8.90
C THR A 847 -36.26 -12.22 -9.30
N SER A 848 -36.36 -11.21 -8.42
CA SER A 848 -36.13 -9.85 -8.80
C SER A 848 -34.66 -9.40 -8.74
N TYR A 849 -33.76 -10.16 -8.14
CA TYR A 849 -32.46 -9.61 -7.80
C TYR A 849 -31.31 -10.04 -8.72
N PHE A 850 -31.30 -11.27 -9.20
CA PHE A 850 -30.11 -11.78 -9.88
C PHE A 850 -30.36 -12.35 -11.26
N PHE A 851 -31.61 -12.53 -11.68
CA PHE A 851 -31.85 -13.45 -12.77
C PHE A 851 -33.07 -13.14 -13.63
N ASP A 852 -33.15 -11.96 -14.17
CA ASP A 852 -34.08 -11.70 -15.24
C ASP A 852 -33.74 -12.61 -16.43
N GLY A 853 -34.33 -13.80 -16.44
CA GLY A 853 -34.26 -14.74 -17.53
C GLY A 853 -33.33 -15.93 -17.43
N TYR A 854 -32.41 -16.01 -16.47
CA TYR A 854 -31.47 -17.15 -16.34
C TYR A 854 -31.84 -18.15 -15.25
N LEU A 855 -32.48 -17.70 -14.21
CA LEU A 855 -32.90 -18.53 -13.09
C LEU A 855 -34.37 -18.37 -12.85
N VAL A 856 -35.09 -18.96 -13.71
CA VAL A 856 -36.51 -19.15 -13.47
C VAL A 856 -36.65 -20.16 -12.36
N PRO A 857 -37.30 -19.77 -11.27
CA PRO A 857 -37.56 -20.72 -10.20
C PRO A 857 -38.36 -21.88 -10.75
N PHE A 858 -37.95 -23.06 -10.41
CA PHE A 858 -38.61 -24.33 -10.40
C PHE A 858 -40.01 -24.37 -11.06
N GLY A 859 -40.16 -25.11 -12.11
CA GLY A 859 -41.39 -25.31 -12.82
C GLY A 859 -41.20 -25.45 -14.35
N ARG A 860 -42.26 -25.53 -15.12
CA ARG A 860 -42.25 -25.74 -16.58
C ARG A 860 -41.39 -24.73 -17.38
N THR A 861 -41.00 -23.64 -16.79
CA THR A 861 -40.19 -22.59 -17.43
C THR A 861 -38.69 -22.78 -17.23
N TRP A 862 -38.23 -23.75 -16.44
CA TRP A 862 -36.84 -23.97 -16.08
C TRP A 862 -36.11 -24.97 -17.00
N GLY A 863 -36.49 -25.08 -18.22
CA GLY A 863 -35.87 -25.97 -19.17
C GLY A 863 -36.40 -27.42 -19.10
N GLY A 864 -37.48 -27.67 -18.34
CA GLY A 864 -38.09 -28.97 -18.21
C GLY A 864 -38.61 -29.27 -16.80
N THR A 865 -39.17 -30.42 -16.62
CA THR A 865 -39.64 -30.98 -15.34
C THR A 865 -38.81 -32.18 -14.97
N PHE A 866 -38.78 -32.51 -13.69
CA PHE A 866 -38.20 -33.81 -13.23
C PHE A 866 -39.17 -34.93 -13.48
N ALA A 867 -38.67 -36.11 -13.84
CA ALA A 867 -39.48 -37.30 -14.00
C ALA A 867 -40.26 -37.63 -12.70
N PRO A 868 -41.51 -38.11 -12.80
CA PRO A 868 -42.21 -38.64 -11.65
C PRO A 868 -41.41 -39.80 -11.06
N THR A 869 -41.47 -39.96 -9.73
CA THR A 869 -40.85 -41.07 -9.01
C THR A 869 -41.72 -42.29 -8.89
N GLU A 870 -43.00 -42.08 -9.12
CA GLU A 870 -44.02 -43.14 -9.03
C GLU A 870 -44.29 -43.75 -10.41
N VAL A 871 -44.49 -45.06 -10.40
CA VAL A 871 -44.87 -45.84 -11.57
C VAL A 871 -46.36 -45.97 -11.57
N CYS A 872 -47.01 -45.92 -12.72
CA CYS A 872 -48.43 -46.18 -12.80
C CYS A 872 -48.76 -47.57 -12.29
N THR A 873 -49.81 -47.68 -11.52
CA THR A 873 -50.36 -49.00 -11.09
C THR A 873 -51.27 -49.56 -12.18
N SER A 874 -51.19 -50.84 -12.41
CA SER A 874 -52.16 -51.49 -13.25
C SER A 874 -53.59 -51.20 -12.75
N VAL A 875 -54.48 -50.80 -13.66
CA VAL A 875 -55.89 -50.58 -13.31
C VAL A 875 -56.41 -51.90 -12.72
N PRO A 876 -57.00 -51.88 -11.52
CA PRO A 876 -57.76 -53.08 -11.08
C PRO A 876 -58.76 -53.36 -12.13
N GLN A 877 -58.77 -54.64 -12.70
CA GLN A 877 -59.83 -55.08 -13.62
C GLN A 877 -61.15 -54.75 -12.98
N PRO A 878 -62.14 -54.23 -13.73
CA PRO A 878 -63.50 -54.10 -13.21
C PRO A 878 -63.98 -55.43 -12.73
N CYS A 879 -64.48 -55.50 -11.52
CA CYS A 879 -65.05 -56.68 -10.92
C CYS A 879 -66.00 -57.30 -11.94
N PRO A 880 -65.90 -58.58 -12.26
CA PRO A 880 -66.86 -59.24 -13.13
C PRO A 880 -68.25 -59.11 -12.52
N PRO A 881 -69.33 -58.91 -13.37
CA PRO A 881 -70.66 -58.72 -12.88
C PRO A 881 -71.02 -59.93 -12.03
N GLY A 882 -71.31 -59.69 -10.74
CA GLY A 882 -71.74 -60.76 -9.80
C GLY A 882 -72.97 -61.35 -10.27
N ASN A 883 -72.97 -62.64 -10.59
CA ASN A 883 -74.17 -63.49 -10.69
C ASN A 883 -74.89 -63.47 -9.35
N GLY A 884 -75.98 -62.75 -9.24
CA GLY A 884 -76.86 -62.77 -8.12
C GLY A 884 -77.40 -64.21 -7.90
N ASN A 885 -76.99 -64.84 -6.80
CA ASN A 885 -77.80 -65.72 -6.06
C ASN A 885 -77.30 -65.98 -4.63
N GLY A 886 -78.09 -65.57 -3.71
CA GLY A 886 -78.34 -66.21 -2.42
C GLY A 886 -77.36 -66.20 -1.32
N GLY A 887 -77.52 -65.25 -0.39
CA GLY A 887 -77.53 -65.53 1.07
C GLY A 887 -76.33 -65.91 1.81
N ASN A 888 -75.76 -64.99 2.54
CA ASN A 888 -75.42 -65.18 3.95
C ASN A 888 -75.05 -63.86 4.64
N PRO A 889 -75.58 -63.51 5.79
CA PRO A 889 -75.41 -62.22 6.39
C PRO A 889 -74.29 -62.16 7.44
N PHE A 890 -73.12 -62.74 7.21
CA PHE A 890 -71.95 -62.58 8.08
C PHE A 890 -70.68 -62.70 7.27
N GLU A 891 -70.32 -61.70 6.46
CA GLU A 891 -68.92 -61.52 6.03
C GLU A 891 -68.57 -60.01 5.96
N THR A 892 -67.41 -59.72 6.48
CA THR A 892 -66.79 -58.46 6.59
C THR A 892 -66.85 -57.60 5.32
N PRO A 893 -67.02 -56.26 5.40
CA PRO A 893 -67.22 -55.39 4.25
C PRO A 893 -65.97 -55.36 3.37
N ALA A 894 -66.20 -55.71 2.08
CA ALA A 894 -65.24 -55.52 1.01
C ALA A 894 -64.90 -54.06 0.84
N VAL A 895 -63.60 -53.78 0.68
CA VAL A 895 -63.07 -52.46 0.37
C VAL A 895 -63.75 -51.89 -0.87
N PRO A 896 -64.25 -50.63 -0.87
CA PRO A 896 -64.97 -50.07 -2.01
C PRO A 896 -63.96 -49.71 -3.13
N CYS A 897 -64.31 -50.14 -4.34
CA CYS A 897 -63.72 -49.70 -5.60
C CYS A 897 -63.88 -48.19 -5.74
N PHE A 898 -62.83 -47.47 -5.86
CA PHE A 898 -62.85 -46.01 -6.08
C PHE A 898 -63.37 -45.73 -7.50
N THR A 899 -64.45 -44.95 -7.61
CA THR A 899 -64.81 -44.25 -8.84
C THR A 899 -64.05 -42.90 -8.87
N PRO A 900 -63.43 -42.53 -9.96
CA PRO A 900 -62.86 -41.26 -10.06
C PRO A 900 -63.92 -40.15 -10.07
N GLU A 901 -63.79 -39.20 -9.16
CA GLU A 901 -64.60 -37.99 -9.17
C GLU A 901 -64.24 -37.12 -10.39
N PRO A 902 -65.19 -36.54 -11.12
CA PRO A 902 -64.90 -35.71 -12.29
C PRO A 902 -64.32 -34.42 -11.88
N THR A 903 -63.23 -34.03 -12.53
CA THR A 903 -62.53 -32.77 -12.40
C THR A 903 -63.49 -31.59 -12.70
N PRO A 904 -63.61 -30.54 -11.84
CA PRO A 904 -64.43 -29.41 -12.18
C PRO A 904 -63.69 -28.52 -13.22
N PRO A 905 -64.48 -27.88 -14.10
CA PRO A 905 -63.93 -27.07 -15.17
C PRO A 905 -63.24 -25.76 -14.62
N ALA A 906 -62.16 -25.35 -15.28
CA ALA A 906 -61.46 -24.14 -15.04
C ALA A 906 -62.38 -22.92 -15.11
N THR A 907 -62.49 -22.14 -14.05
CA THR A 907 -63.11 -20.83 -14.02
C THR A 907 -62.10 -19.72 -14.11
N ASP A 908 -62.47 -18.78 -14.97
CA ASP A 908 -61.77 -17.54 -15.32
C ASP A 908 -61.32 -16.69 -14.11
N GLN A 909 -60.27 -15.96 -14.33
CA GLN A 909 -59.76 -14.88 -13.46
C GLN A 909 -60.79 -13.72 -13.35
N PRO A 910 -60.77 -13.00 -12.26
CA PRO A 910 -61.11 -11.57 -12.29
C PRO A 910 -59.93 -10.67 -11.88
N GLN A 911 -59.85 -9.59 -12.62
CA GLN A 911 -58.96 -8.46 -12.37
C GLN A 911 -59.27 -7.72 -11.06
N PRO A 912 -58.34 -6.90 -10.53
CA PRO A 912 -58.48 -6.23 -9.26
C PRO A 912 -59.22 -4.90 -9.38
N SER A 913 -60.14 -4.68 -8.44
CA SER A 913 -60.76 -3.34 -8.21
C SER A 913 -60.26 -2.73 -6.89
N ASN A 914 -59.92 -1.45 -6.97
CA ASN A 914 -59.64 -0.52 -5.88
C ASN A 914 -60.81 -0.38 -4.89
N GLY A 915 -60.50 -0.18 -3.60
CA GLY A 915 -61.43 0.42 -2.67
C GLY A 915 -60.99 0.30 -1.21
N GLY A 916 -60.79 1.41 -0.60
CA GLY A 916 -60.21 1.73 0.67
C GLY A 916 -61.02 1.41 1.92
N GLY A 917 -60.36 1.61 3.03
CA GLY A 917 -60.90 2.16 4.29
C GLY A 917 -61.05 1.22 5.46
N GLY A 918 -60.41 1.53 6.54
CA GLY A 918 -60.99 1.45 7.90
C GLY A 918 -60.39 0.45 8.88
N GLY A 919 -59.54 0.91 9.71
CA GLY A 919 -59.41 0.89 11.17
C GLY A 919 -59.67 -0.38 11.99
N GLY A 920 -58.73 -0.67 12.90
CA GLY A 920 -59.01 -1.54 14.02
C GLY A 920 -57.75 -2.14 14.65
N GLY A 921 -57.37 -1.63 15.82
CA GLY A 921 -56.20 -1.99 16.60
C GLY A 921 -56.28 -3.38 17.24
N GLY A 922 -55.16 -4.01 17.36
CA GLY A 922 -54.93 -5.21 18.14
C GLY A 922 -53.48 -5.29 18.60
N LYS A 923 -53.26 -5.22 19.91
CA LYS A 923 -51.97 -5.34 20.56
C LYS A 923 -51.30 -6.66 20.23
N PRO A 924 -49.95 -6.67 20.10
CA PRO A 924 -49.20 -7.92 20.00
C PRO A 924 -48.86 -8.47 21.42
N THR A 925 -49.00 -9.76 21.54
CA THR A 925 -48.57 -10.62 22.66
C THR A 925 -47.05 -10.85 22.56
N PRO A 926 -46.30 -10.94 23.65
CA PRO A 926 -44.85 -11.00 23.64
C PRO A 926 -44.33 -12.40 23.31
N THR A 927 -43.34 -12.44 22.45
CA THR A 927 -42.49 -13.60 22.09
C THR A 927 -41.48 -13.87 23.22
N PRO A 928 -41.22 -15.12 23.60
CA PRO A 928 -40.23 -15.42 24.63
C PRO A 928 -38.80 -15.21 24.17
N THR A 929 -38.06 -14.46 24.94
CA THR A 929 -36.65 -14.20 24.83
C THR A 929 -35.84 -15.49 25.09
N ILE A 930 -35.10 -15.97 24.12
CA ILE A 930 -34.09 -17.02 24.32
C ILE A 930 -32.78 -16.35 24.70
N THR A 931 -32.33 -16.60 25.92
CA THR A 931 -31.03 -16.19 26.44
C THR A 931 -29.95 -17.04 25.79
N PRO A 932 -28.84 -16.45 25.26
CA PRO A 932 -27.72 -17.25 24.75
C PRO A 932 -26.94 -17.87 25.90
N ALA A 933 -26.49 -19.12 25.69
CA ALA A 933 -25.62 -19.87 26.60
C ALA A 933 -24.22 -19.21 26.68
N PRO A 934 -23.54 -19.29 27.82
CA PRO A 934 -22.20 -18.72 27.98
C PRO A 934 -21.14 -19.49 27.18
N PRO A 935 -20.06 -18.83 26.73
CA PRO A 935 -18.99 -19.45 26.00
C PRO A 935 -18.15 -20.38 26.90
N PRO A 936 -17.50 -21.42 26.32
CA PRO A 936 -16.65 -22.32 27.08
C PRO A 936 -15.37 -21.63 27.56
N PRO A 937 -14.80 -22.08 28.70
CA PRO A 937 -13.64 -21.45 29.30
C PRO A 937 -12.38 -21.67 28.47
N THR A 938 -11.59 -20.60 28.33
CA THR A 938 -10.24 -20.59 27.75
C THR A 938 -9.27 -21.42 28.62
N PRO A 939 -8.36 -22.19 28.03
CA PRO A 939 -7.33 -22.90 28.80
C PRO A 939 -6.27 -21.92 29.31
N SER A 940 -5.97 -22.02 30.60
CA SER A 940 -4.85 -21.35 31.27
C SER A 940 -3.49 -21.82 30.72
N PRO A 941 -2.50 -20.90 30.61
CA PRO A 941 -1.14 -21.31 30.27
C PRO A 941 -0.44 -21.91 31.49
N ALA A 942 0.25 -23.03 31.25
CA ALA A 942 1.12 -23.70 32.22
C ALA A 942 2.37 -22.85 32.51
N PRO A 943 2.94 -22.92 33.73
CA PRO A 943 4.12 -22.13 34.10
C PRO A 943 5.40 -22.71 33.50
N GLY A 944 6.06 -21.90 32.65
CA GLY A 944 7.38 -22.19 32.11
C GLY A 944 8.49 -21.90 33.11
N LEU A 945 9.36 -22.87 33.31
CA LEU A 945 10.59 -22.80 34.08
C LEU A 945 11.59 -21.81 33.45
N PHE A 946 12.02 -20.84 34.25
CA PHE A 946 13.22 -20.04 33.98
C PHE A 946 14.47 -20.87 34.28
N LEU A 947 15.40 -20.96 33.32
CA LEU A 947 16.81 -21.25 33.61
C LEU A 947 17.68 -20.28 32.79
N PRO A 948 18.66 -19.61 33.42
CA PRO A 948 19.56 -18.71 32.71
C PRO A 948 20.77 -19.48 32.16
N LEU A 949 21.17 -19.23 30.92
CA LEU A 949 22.44 -19.71 30.41
C LEU A 949 23.30 -18.55 29.90
N LEU A 950 24.44 -18.46 30.56
CA LEU A 950 25.62 -17.67 30.34
C LEU A 950 26.19 -17.83 28.92
N LEU A 951 26.69 -16.69 28.42
CA LEU A 951 27.67 -16.63 27.34
C LEU A 951 28.97 -17.41 27.65
N PRO A 952 29.67 -17.86 26.62
CA PRO A 952 30.97 -17.25 26.39
C PRO A 952 31.31 -16.92 24.92
N ALA A 953 32.11 -15.89 24.80
CA ALA A 953 32.85 -15.47 23.60
C ALA A 953 33.98 -16.45 23.28
N ALA A 954 34.32 -16.59 22.02
CA ALA A 954 35.65 -16.73 21.40
C ALA A 954 35.48 -17.35 19.99
N ALA A 955 35.85 -16.68 18.96
CA ALA A 955 37.16 -16.55 18.31
C ALA A 955 37.42 -17.55 17.16
N PHE A 956 37.79 -16.95 16.00
CA PHE A 956 38.65 -17.45 14.92
C PHE A 956 38.17 -18.65 14.07
N ALA A 957 38.20 -18.62 12.75
CA ALA A 957 39.29 -18.40 11.82
C ALA A 957 38.84 -18.56 10.37
N LEU A 958 39.35 -17.71 9.51
CA LEU A 958 39.88 -17.91 8.17
C LEU A 958 39.54 -19.21 7.42
N SER A 959 38.97 -19.06 6.23
CA SER A 959 39.51 -19.80 5.06
C SER A 959 39.15 -19.10 3.75
N ARG A 960 40.18 -18.95 2.96
CA ARG A 960 40.31 -18.32 1.64
C ARG A 960 39.89 -19.23 0.50
N ARG A 961 39.51 -18.56 -0.65
CA ARG A 961 39.71 -18.94 -2.08
C ARG A 961 38.75 -19.93 -2.73
N HIS A 962 38.04 -19.48 -3.77
CA HIS A 962 38.52 -19.61 -5.17
C HIS A 962 37.53 -18.92 -6.15
N ARG A 963 38.09 -18.07 -7.00
CA ARG A 963 37.52 -17.78 -8.33
C ARG A 963 37.91 -18.97 -9.26
N PRO A 964 37.14 -19.21 -10.33
CA PRO A 964 37.68 -18.80 -11.63
C PRO A 964 36.65 -18.24 -12.62
N ARG A 965 37.22 -17.40 -13.45
CA ARG A 965 36.92 -16.91 -14.77
C ARG A 965 36.12 -17.85 -15.71
N ARG A 966 35.10 -17.31 -16.34
CA ARG A 966 35.05 -16.91 -17.75
C ARG A 966 33.83 -16.03 -17.98
#